data_63db1d33613c910caef558a9c07e0fe0
#
_entry.id   63db1d33613c910caef558a9c07e0fe0
#
_cell.length_a   1.000
_cell.length_b   1.000
_cell.length_c   1.000
_cell.angle_alpha   90.00
_cell.angle_beta   90.00
_cell.angle_gamma   90.00
#
_symmetry.space_group_name_H-M   'P 1'
#
loop_
_entity.id
_entity.type
_entity.pdbx_description
1 polymer ?
#
loop_
_entity_poly.entity_id
_entity_poly.type
_entity_poly.pdbx_seq_one_letter_code
_entity_poly.pdbx_strand_id
1 'polypeptide(L)'
;MNTFKKLCLLLVLGLSFAACSDQVDESNLYVFNGKSAQTFLETTEGLESYAYLTSRVQISSKSKSHVSDLLSSRGNYTVFAASNEAIQTFLDSVYNTKNFDITQVEDSIAEFIVRNSIVDNGESEAYLTTDFNVGTLGNANMNDRYLQVNFETDSTSDKAAIYINNKSKIISEDNEVSNGYVHAIDRVIDMSNSSLPDLIKQADNLRIFAHMLELTGWADSLVNYIDLVYEYDHPEYGSIDPGNTSGGEIGPSPEHRYIGYTAFVETDSVFEQQWNIPQPILDENKNVTNYDEIEAKFIEKCKEAYPEAKSDDFTSTDNAVNRFISYHLLPERITWNKLVVHHNELGYAYNNPSVLSINCWEYYETMGLPRRLMKLTEGKSTDGIHINRYSTYDNEFFGTYEELTVPRPGAKVYQLNGGNATNALNGFYYTVDEVLIYDKDVPGTVLNERLRFDFASICPELMTNGLRQVEDNDWRFIPSGFLSTFWYTDDTKWRYVPYHTDTQFNMQGDEINIIGQYDLTFKLPPVPYDGTWELRLCAPEIEHFGMFQVYLGTDRDNPTAIGLPLDFRLRSSNPAIGWVKDPADNDLTKIREIDKSMRQHGYMKNNKHNGLPANGGVVSFPMRSAEGDYIRLRKILWSGLMEADKTYYIRIKSVLNNTRTCCMLDYFEMVPKSVYAGEKGEDPW
;
A
#
# COMPACT_ATOMS: atom_id res chain seq x y z
N MET A 1 -37.09 -67.08 -3.94
CA MET A 1 -36.43 -65.86 -4.45
C MET A 1 -37.20 -64.57 -4.21
N ASN A 2 -38.49 -64.62 -3.91
CA ASN A 2 -39.29 -63.41 -3.65
C ASN A 2 -39.32 -62.94 -2.18
N THR A 3 -39.06 -63.77 -1.22
CA THR A 3 -39.05 -63.41 0.21
C THR A 3 -37.76 -62.70 0.63
N PHE A 4 -36.62 -63.11 0.04
CA PHE A 4 -35.32 -62.49 0.31
C PHE A 4 -35.23 -61.03 -0.26
N LYS A 5 -35.81 -60.80 -1.44
CA LYS A 5 -35.88 -59.45 -2.02
C LYS A 5 -36.78 -58.49 -1.21
N LYS A 6 -37.85 -59.00 -0.60
CA LYS A 6 -38.73 -58.21 0.28
C LYS A 6 -38.06 -57.90 1.62
N LEU A 7 -37.23 -58.81 2.13
CA LEU A 7 -36.46 -58.58 3.36
C LEU A 7 -35.32 -57.55 3.16
N CYS A 8 -34.63 -57.61 2.02
CA CYS A 8 -33.59 -56.63 1.66
C CYS A 8 -34.21 -55.24 1.39
N LEU A 9 -35.43 -55.16 0.81
CA LEU A 9 -36.08 -53.90 0.57
C LEU A 9 -36.58 -53.26 1.88
N LEU A 10 -37.04 -54.05 2.87
CA LEU A 10 -37.42 -53.58 4.20
C LEU A 10 -36.19 -53.16 5.03
N LEU A 11 -35.05 -53.80 4.86
CA LEU A 11 -33.80 -53.41 5.52
C LEU A 11 -33.22 -52.07 4.94
N VAL A 12 -33.36 -51.86 3.63
CA VAL A 12 -32.93 -50.60 2.98
C VAL A 12 -33.88 -49.46 3.34
N LEU A 13 -35.18 -49.71 3.44
CA LEU A 13 -36.11 -48.69 3.93
C LEU A 13 -35.93 -48.39 5.43
N GLY A 14 -35.53 -49.35 6.25
CA GLY A 14 -35.26 -49.17 7.67
C GLY A 14 -33.97 -48.37 7.93
N LEU A 15 -32.96 -48.48 7.03
CA LEU A 15 -31.71 -47.74 7.10
C LEU A 15 -31.84 -46.30 6.59
N SER A 16 -32.82 -46.01 5.74
CA SER A 16 -33.10 -44.64 5.27
C SER A 16 -33.86 -43.76 6.25
N PHE A 17 -34.45 -44.33 7.31
CA PHE A 17 -35.05 -43.56 8.40
C PHE A 17 -34.13 -43.35 9.62
N ALA A 18 -32.96 -43.99 9.66
CA ALA A 18 -31.97 -43.80 10.72
C ALA A 18 -30.88 -42.77 10.38
N ALA A 19 -30.96 -42.15 9.20
CA ALA A 19 -29.96 -41.21 8.73
C ALA A 19 -30.44 -39.74 8.75
N CYS A 20 -31.47 -39.41 9.49
CA CYS A 20 -31.91 -38.01 9.69
C CYS A 20 -32.34 -37.80 11.14
N SER A 21 -31.40 -37.96 12.06
CA SER A 21 -31.39 -37.21 13.30
C SER A 21 -29.97 -36.70 13.49
N ASP A 22 -29.55 -35.77 12.64
CA ASP A 22 -28.62 -34.76 13.07
C ASP A 22 -29.38 -33.97 14.15
N GLN A 23 -29.33 -34.46 15.38
CA GLN A 23 -29.40 -33.58 16.51
C GLN A 23 -28.17 -32.70 16.33
N VAL A 24 -28.37 -31.47 15.81
CA VAL A 24 -27.44 -30.40 15.99
C VAL A 24 -27.11 -30.42 17.47
N ASP A 25 -25.89 -30.74 17.80
CA ASP A 25 -25.40 -30.68 19.16
C ASP A 25 -25.44 -29.21 19.57
N GLU A 26 -26.56 -28.82 20.18
CA GLU A 26 -26.77 -27.44 20.66
C GLU A 26 -25.73 -27.04 21.71
N SER A 27 -24.96 -28.00 22.26
CA SER A 27 -23.86 -27.71 23.19
C SER A 27 -22.64 -27.06 22.50
N ASN A 28 -22.54 -27.15 21.17
CA ASN A 28 -21.56 -26.47 20.34
C ASN A 28 -22.13 -25.22 19.62
N LEU A 29 -23.39 -24.91 19.78
CA LEU A 29 -23.86 -23.58 19.49
C LEU A 29 -23.26 -22.65 20.56
N TYR A 30 -22.27 -21.88 20.17
CA TYR A 30 -21.80 -20.74 20.94
C TYR A 30 -23.02 -19.85 21.18
N VAL A 31 -23.71 -20.05 22.30
CA VAL A 31 -24.72 -19.12 22.80
C VAL A 31 -23.89 -17.94 23.35
N PHE A 32 -23.67 -16.96 22.53
CA PHE A 32 -23.08 -15.70 22.95
C PHE A 32 -24.02 -15.06 23.97
N ASN A 33 -23.67 -15.16 25.26
CA ASN A 33 -24.41 -14.54 26.36
C ASN A 33 -23.97 -13.07 26.59
N GLY A 34 -23.20 -12.48 25.68
CA GLY A 34 -22.72 -11.11 25.76
C GLY A 34 -23.69 -10.10 25.11
N LYS A 35 -23.62 -8.85 25.54
CA LYS A 35 -24.35 -7.75 24.88
C LYS A 35 -23.67 -7.47 23.54
N SER A 36 -24.44 -7.16 22.49
CA SER A 36 -23.91 -6.58 21.26
C SER A 36 -23.37 -5.17 21.53
N ALA A 37 -22.55 -4.64 20.61
CA ALA A 37 -22.04 -3.27 20.72
C ALA A 37 -23.20 -2.26 20.89
N GLN A 38 -24.27 -2.38 20.11
CA GLN A 38 -25.44 -1.51 20.24
C GLN A 38 -26.09 -1.62 21.62
N THR A 39 -26.31 -2.83 22.11
CA THR A 39 -26.92 -3.05 23.43
C THR A 39 -26.05 -2.51 24.56
N PHE A 40 -24.72 -2.63 24.41
CA PHE A 40 -23.74 -2.05 25.34
C PHE A 40 -23.86 -0.52 25.37
N LEU A 41 -23.90 0.13 24.22
CA LEU A 41 -24.05 1.59 24.09
C LEU A 41 -25.35 2.10 24.72
N GLU A 42 -26.47 1.40 24.50
CA GLU A 42 -27.80 1.75 25.04
C GLU A 42 -27.90 1.61 26.54
N THR A 43 -27.14 0.70 27.14
CA THR A 43 -27.22 0.36 28.56
C THR A 43 -26.08 0.88 29.42
N THR A 44 -25.12 1.56 28.81
CA THR A 44 -23.96 2.13 29.52
C THR A 44 -24.19 3.62 29.78
N GLU A 45 -24.19 4.00 31.05
CA GLU A 45 -24.33 5.40 31.47
C GLU A 45 -23.26 6.26 30.81
N GLY A 46 -23.67 7.35 30.19
CA GLY A 46 -22.80 8.31 29.51
C GLY A 46 -22.54 8.02 28.03
N LEU A 47 -23.14 6.96 27.42
CA LEU A 47 -23.05 6.64 25.99
C LEU A 47 -24.39 6.65 25.25
N GLU A 48 -25.47 7.04 25.90
CA GLU A 48 -26.83 7.00 25.35
C GLU A 48 -27.00 7.93 24.14
N SER A 49 -26.30 9.08 24.15
CA SER A 49 -26.28 10.00 23.01
C SER A 49 -25.67 9.37 21.76
N TYR A 50 -24.59 8.59 21.93
CA TYR A 50 -23.96 7.89 20.83
C TYR A 50 -24.87 6.77 20.30
N ALA A 51 -25.48 5.98 21.18
CA ALA A 51 -26.47 4.96 20.82
C ALA A 51 -27.67 5.56 20.05
N TYR A 52 -28.13 6.73 20.44
CA TYR A 52 -29.17 7.46 19.70
C TYR A 52 -28.73 7.82 18.28
N LEU A 53 -27.51 8.34 18.12
CA LEU A 53 -26.98 8.71 16.78
C LEU A 53 -26.83 7.48 15.88
N THR A 54 -26.37 6.32 16.39
CA THR A 54 -26.25 5.09 15.58
C THR A 54 -27.60 4.64 15.03
N SER A 55 -28.71 4.89 15.75
CA SER A 55 -30.07 4.56 15.30
C SER A 55 -30.60 5.46 14.20
N ARG A 56 -29.96 6.60 13.95
CA ARG A 56 -30.33 7.56 12.89
C ARG A 56 -29.54 7.39 11.61
N VAL A 57 -28.32 6.89 11.71
CA VAL A 57 -27.38 6.81 10.58
C VAL A 57 -27.61 5.52 9.80
N GLN A 58 -27.85 5.64 8.50
CA GLN A 58 -27.96 4.48 7.60
C GLN A 58 -26.59 3.86 7.34
N ILE A 59 -26.53 2.53 7.13
CA ILE A 59 -25.30 1.82 6.81
C ILE A 59 -24.71 2.34 5.49
N SER A 60 -25.54 2.56 4.50
CA SER A 60 -25.18 3.17 3.21
C SER A 60 -26.38 3.90 2.62
N SER A 61 -26.16 4.74 1.63
CA SER A 61 -27.22 5.45 0.89
C SER A 61 -28.22 4.52 0.19
N LYS A 62 -27.84 3.27 -0.04
CA LYS A 62 -28.69 2.24 -0.68
C LYS A 62 -29.38 1.32 0.33
N SER A 63 -28.96 1.34 1.60
CA SER A 63 -29.49 0.50 2.66
C SER A 63 -30.62 1.19 3.42
N LYS A 64 -31.63 0.41 3.82
CA LYS A 64 -32.67 0.86 4.75
C LYS A 64 -32.30 0.58 6.21
N SER A 65 -31.25 -0.22 6.44
CA SER A 65 -30.79 -0.56 7.77
C SER A 65 -29.90 0.53 8.32
N HIS A 66 -29.93 0.73 9.63
CA HIS A 66 -29.14 1.71 10.35
C HIS A 66 -27.89 1.08 10.94
N VAL A 67 -26.94 1.91 11.33
CA VAL A 67 -25.72 1.47 12.02
C VAL A 67 -26.03 0.73 13.32
N SER A 68 -27.10 1.08 14.01
CA SER A 68 -27.59 0.33 15.17
C SER A 68 -27.94 -1.13 14.84
N ASP A 69 -28.48 -1.40 13.64
CA ASP A 69 -28.76 -2.76 13.18
C ASP A 69 -27.45 -3.52 12.92
N LEU A 70 -26.48 -2.84 12.31
CA LEU A 70 -25.13 -3.38 12.08
C LEU A 70 -24.47 -3.76 13.40
N LEU A 71 -24.41 -2.84 14.36
CA LEU A 71 -23.81 -3.05 15.69
C LEU A 71 -24.62 -4.03 16.59
N SER A 72 -25.81 -4.40 16.18
CA SER A 72 -26.60 -5.46 16.81
C SER A 72 -26.38 -6.84 16.20
N SER A 73 -25.75 -6.88 15.00
CA SER A 73 -25.52 -8.09 14.23
C SER A 73 -24.17 -8.72 14.56
N ARG A 74 -23.91 -9.92 14.03
CA ARG A 74 -22.60 -10.55 14.11
C ARG A 74 -21.58 -9.75 13.27
N GLY A 75 -20.37 -9.66 13.77
CA GLY A 75 -19.27 -8.94 13.12
C GLY A 75 -18.11 -8.78 14.08
N ASN A 76 -17.07 -8.06 13.66
CA ASN A 76 -15.90 -7.71 14.45
C ASN A 76 -15.72 -6.19 14.40
N TYR A 77 -16.38 -5.47 15.28
CA TYR A 77 -16.38 -4.01 15.27
C TYR A 77 -15.48 -3.44 16.34
N THR A 78 -14.67 -2.47 15.99
CA THR A 78 -13.99 -1.59 16.95
C THR A 78 -14.73 -0.26 16.96
N VAL A 79 -15.36 0.08 18.09
CA VAL A 79 -16.19 1.27 18.22
C VAL A 79 -15.52 2.26 19.18
N PHE A 80 -15.18 3.45 18.71
CA PHE A 80 -14.70 4.56 19.52
C PHE A 80 -15.88 5.47 19.87
N ALA A 81 -16.66 5.10 20.89
CA ALA A 81 -17.87 5.78 21.27
C ALA A 81 -17.61 7.08 22.03
N ALA A 82 -17.98 8.21 21.45
CA ALA A 82 -17.87 9.50 22.14
C ALA A 82 -18.88 9.57 23.30
N SER A 83 -18.41 10.05 24.46
CA SER A 83 -19.26 10.24 25.64
C SER A 83 -20.37 11.28 25.39
N ASN A 84 -21.43 11.25 26.19
CA ASN A 84 -22.51 12.25 26.12
C ASN A 84 -21.97 13.67 26.22
N GLU A 85 -20.98 13.90 27.11
CA GLU A 85 -20.33 15.21 27.27
C GLU A 85 -19.53 15.60 26.04
N ALA A 86 -18.81 14.63 25.43
CA ALA A 86 -18.07 14.84 24.19
C ALA A 86 -18.99 15.23 23.02
N ILE A 87 -20.12 14.54 22.86
CA ILE A 87 -21.10 14.82 21.82
C ILE A 87 -21.75 16.20 22.08
N GLN A 88 -22.15 16.49 23.32
CA GLN A 88 -22.74 17.78 23.64
C GLN A 88 -21.80 18.94 23.36
N THR A 89 -20.53 18.82 23.77
CA THR A 89 -19.50 19.82 23.51
C THR A 89 -19.29 20.04 22.01
N PHE A 90 -19.26 18.97 21.23
CA PHE A 90 -19.11 19.05 19.78
C PHE A 90 -20.32 19.73 19.13
N LEU A 91 -21.54 19.31 19.47
CA LEU A 91 -22.77 19.91 18.92
C LEU A 91 -22.91 21.39 19.30
N ASP A 92 -22.62 21.74 20.55
CA ASP A 92 -22.64 23.12 21.00
C ASP A 92 -21.66 24.01 20.20
N SER A 93 -20.51 23.45 19.85
CA SER A 93 -19.53 24.13 19.00
C SER A 93 -20.00 24.28 17.55
N VAL A 94 -20.55 23.20 16.96
CA VAL A 94 -21.01 23.19 15.57
C VAL A 94 -22.17 24.19 15.37
N TYR A 95 -23.13 24.18 16.29
CA TYR A 95 -24.33 25.06 16.19
C TYR A 95 -24.17 26.41 16.90
N ASN A 96 -22.98 26.69 17.43
CA ASN A 96 -22.66 27.91 18.17
C ASN A 96 -23.70 28.22 19.25
N THR A 97 -24.06 27.26 20.07
CA THR A 97 -25.08 27.32 21.11
C THR A 97 -24.62 26.63 22.39
N LYS A 98 -25.48 26.59 23.41
CA LYS A 98 -25.26 25.81 24.63
C LYS A 98 -26.41 24.85 24.84
N ASN A 99 -26.09 23.61 25.21
CA ASN A 99 -27.05 22.54 25.42
C ASN A 99 -27.94 22.30 24.20
N PHE A 100 -27.31 22.14 23.02
CA PHE A 100 -28.01 21.83 21.77
C PHE A 100 -28.82 20.53 21.95
N ASP A 101 -30.06 20.55 21.47
CA ASP A 101 -30.94 19.38 21.54
C ASP A 101 -30.52 18.36 20.46
N ILE A 102 -29.97 17.22 20.87
CA ILE A 102 -29.49 16.15 20.01
C ILE A 102 -30.56 15.63 19.05
N THR A 103 -31.87 15.77 19.41
CA THR A 103 -32.95 15.34 18.52
C THR A 103 -33.09 16.18 17.26
N GLN A 104 -32.48 17.39 17.26
CA GLN A 104 -32.49 18.33 16.15
C GLN A 104 -31.21 18.29 15.31
N VAL A 105 -30.29 17.37 15.64
CA VAL A 105 -29.04 17.24 14.87
C VAL A 105 -29.33 16.89 13.41
N GLU A 106 -28.62 17.52 12.49
CA GLU A 106 -28.69 17.20 11.06
C GLU A 106 -28.11 15.81 10.79
N ASP A 107 -28.70 15.08 9.82
CA ASP A 107 -28.25 13.73 9.48
C ASP A 107 -26.79 13.68 9.07
N SER A 108 -26.30 14.70 8.33
CA SER A 108 -24.89 14.84 7.95
C SER A 108 -23.94 14.91 9.15
N ILE A 109 -24.34 15.58 10.23
CA ILE A 109 -23.55 15.67 11.46
C ILE A 109 -23.62 14.35 12.25
N ALA A 110 -24.79 13.73 12.28
CA ALA A 110 -24.93 12.40 12.88
C ALA A 110 -24.05 11.36 12.16
N GLU A 111 -24.08 11.35 10.82
CA GLU A 111 -23.21 10.51 9.98
C GLU A 111 -21.72 10.77 10.25
N PHE A 112 -21.33 12.05 10.33
CA PHE A 112 -19.95 12.42 10.64
C PHE A 112 -19.49 11.84 11.98
N ILE A 113 -20.28 11.97 13.04
CA ILE A 113 -19.92 11.47 14.37
C ILE A 113 -19.79 9.94 14.36
N VAL A 114 -20.79 9.26 13.81
CA VAL A 114 -20.90 7.80 13.88
C VAL A 114 -19.92 7.10 12.94
N ARG A 115 -19.91 7.49 11.67
CA ARG A 115 -19.10 6.78 10.65
C ARG A 115 -17.60 7.01 10.83
N ASN A 116 -17.19 8.15 11.42
CA ASN A 116 -15.77 8.38 11.70
C ASN A 116 -15.22 7.56 12.88
N SER A 117 -16.10 7.00 13.72
CA SER A 117 -15.71 6.37 14.98
C SER A 117 -15.90 4.85 15.01
N ILE A 118 -16.33 4.23 13.92
CA ILE A 118 -16.53 2.79 13.82
C ILE A 118 -15.58 2.22 12.75
N VAL A 119 -14.83 1.20 13.15
CA VAL A 119 -14.01 0.37 12.24
C VAL A 119 -14.70 -0.98 12.14
N ASP A 120 -15.03 -1.40 10.92
CA ASP A 120 -15.45 -2.77 10.63
C ASP A 120 -14.20 -3.59 10.28
N ASN A 121 -13.82 -4.49 11.17
CA ASN A 121 -12.62 -5.31 11.01
C ASN A 121 -12.87 -6.52 10.08
N GLY A 122 -14.08 -6.71 9.59
CA GLY A 122 -14.44 -7.84 8.73
C GLY A 122 -14.19 -9.18 9.41
N GLU A 123 -13.33 -10.00 8.82
CA GLU A 123 -12.92 -11.30 9.36
C GLU A 123 -11.79 -11.20 10.41
N SER A 124 -11.07 -10.06 10.45
CA SER A 124 -10.02 -9.82 11.44
C SER A 124 -10.61 -9.54 12.82
N GLU A 125 -9.87 -9.83 13.87
CA GLU A 125 -10.28 -9.50 15.23
C GLU A 125 -10.43 -8.00 15.44
N ALA A 126 -11.41 -7.58 16.21
CA ALA A 126 -11.56 -6.20 16.61
C ALA A 126 -10.39 -5.77 17.52
N TYR A 127 -9.98 -4.52 17.44
CA TYR A 127 -8.80 -4.03 18.15
C TYR A 127 -9.00 -3.90 19.65
N LEU A 128 -8.10 -4.52 20.41
CA LEU A 128 -7.82 -4.23 21.82
C LEU A 128 -6.77 -3.10 21.92
N THR A 129 -6.71 -2.46 23.09
CA THR A 129 -5.64 -1.46 23.33
C THR A 129 -4.24 -2.05 23.28
N THR A 130 -4.09 -3.35 23.52
CA THR A 130 -2.83 -4.09 23.35
C THR A 130 -2.38 -4.27 21.90
N ASP A 131 -3.30 -4.14 20.95
CA ASP A 131 -3.03 -4.27 19.52
C ASP A 131 -2.64 -2.92 18.89
N PHE A 132 -2.79 -1.83 19.66
CA PHE A 132 -2.47 -0.50 19.18
C PHE A 132 -0.97 -0.27 19.13
N ASN A 133 -0.52 0.20 17.98
CA ASN A 133 0.83 0.74 17.80
C ASN A 133 0.73 2.23 17.49
N VAL A 134 1.79 2.99 17.76
CA VAL A 134 1.86 4.39 17.33
C VAL A 134 1.75 4.42 15.81
N GLY A 135 0.80 5.20 15.30
CA GLY A 135 0.56 5.34 13.86
C GLY A 135 -0.86 4.96 13.45
N THR A 136 -0.99 4.52 12.23
CA THR A 136 -2.29 4.28 11.58
C THR A 136 -2.83 2.88 11.90
N LEU A 137 -4.11 2.77 12.25
CA LEU A 137 -4.80 1.48 12.33
C LEU A 137 -4.84 0.80 10.95
N GLY A 138 -4.78 -0.53 10.93
CA GLY A 138 -4.74 -1.31 9.71
C GLY A 138 -6.02 -1.23 8.87
N ASN A 139 -7.18 -1.08 9.53
CA ASN A 139 -8.48 -1.02 8.89
C ASN A 139 -9.01 0.42 8.85
N ALA A 140 -9.69 0.77 7.77
CA ALA A 140 -10.38 2.05 7.66
C ALA A 140 -11.69 2.06 8.49
N ASN A 141 -12.13 3.25 8.86
CA ASN A 141 -13.46 3.43 9.47
C ASN A 141 -14.57 3.41 8.40
N MET A 142 -15.84 3.51 8.83
CA MET A 142 -16.99 3.50 7.93
C MET A 142 -17.05 4.69 6.93
N ASN A 143 -16.11 5.64 7.00
CA ASN A 143 -15.90 6.71 6.02
C ASN A 143 -14.63 6.48 5.19
N ASP A 144 -14.13 5.25 5.12
CA ASP A 144 -12.93 4.87 4.38
C ASP A 144 -11.69 5.69 4.75
N ARG A 145 -11.62 6.09 6.03
CA ARG A 145 -10.55 6.90 6.61
C ARG A 145 -9.81 6.13 7.68
N TYR A 146 -8.49 6.21 7.66
CA TYR A 146 -7.65 5.54 8.64
C TYR A 146 -7.52 6.38 9.90
N LEU A 147 -7.78 5.75 11.06
CA LEU A 147 -7.58 6.37 12.36
C LEU A 147 -6.12 6.27 12.79
N GLN A 148 -5.63 7.30 13.50
CA GLN A 148 -4.28 7.34 14.04
C GLN A 148 -4.33 7.06 15.54
N VAL A 149 -3.37 6.28 16.03
CA VAL A 149 -3.19 6.04 17.47
C VAL A 149 -1.90 6.71 17.95
N ASN A 150 -1.98 7.41 19.04
CA ASN A 150 -0.83 8.00 19.72
C ASN A 150 -0.88 7.72 21.22
N PHE A 151 0.31 7.63 21.85
CA PHE A 151 0.48 7.42 23.27
C PHE A 151 1.17 8.63 23.87
N GLU A 152 0.59 9.19 24.93
CA GLU A 152 1.19 10.27 25.69
C GLU A 152 1.35 9.83 27.16
N THR A 153 2.39 10.32 27.83
CA THR A 153 2.51 10.08 29.26
C THR A 153 1.51 10.96 30.02
N ASP A 154 0.56 10.34 30.69
CA ASP A 154 -0.37 11.07 31.55
C ASP A 154 0.39 11.55 32.80
N SER A 155 0.61 12.85 32.89
CA SER A 155 1.33 13.50 33.98
C SER A 155 0.70 13.29 35.38
N THR A 156 -0.54 12.79 35.40
CA THR A 156 -1.31 12.58 36.66
C THR A 156 -1.32 11.15 37.14
N SER A 157 -1.07 10.16 36.30
CA SER A 157 -1.25 8.73 36.63
C SER A 157 -0.07 7.81 36.35
N ASP A 158 1.06 8.32 35.83
CA ASP A 158 2.20 7.53 35.34
C ASP A 158 1.85 6.41 34.33
N LYS A 159 0.64 6.44 33.77
CA LYS A 159 0.18 5.52 32.71
C LYS A 159 0.24 6.19 31.36
N ALA A 160 0.44 5.39 30.32
CA ALA A 160 0.28 5.87 28.95
C ALA A 160 -1.20 6.19 28.70
N ALA A 161 -1.50 7.40 28.29
CA ALA A 161 -2.81 7.78 27.78
C ALA A 161 -2.86 7.51 26.27
N ILE A 162 -3.94 6.89 25.81
CA ILE A 162 -4.15 6.55 24.39
C ILE A 162 -5.05 7.59 23.77
N TYR A 163 -4.60 8.14 22.65
CA TYR A 163 -5.36 9.13 21.87
C TYR A 163 -5.65 8.61 20.48
N ILE A 164 -6.89 8.75 20.06
CA ILE A 164 -7.30 8.55 18.67
C ILE A 164 -7.27 9.91 17.98
N ASN A 165 -6.60 9.93 16.83
CA ASN A 165 -6.41 11.14 16.06
C ASN A 165 -5.82 12.29 16.89
N ASN A 166 -4.94 12.00 17.86
CA ASN A 166 -4.22 12.92 18.77
C ASN A 166 -5.08 13.84 19.63
N LYS A 167 -6.38 13.74 19.56
CA LYS A 167 -7.31 14.63 20.24
C LYS A 167 -8.27 13.88 21.16
N SER A 168 -8.73 12.71 20.73
CA SER A 168 -9.80 11.96 21.41
C SER A 168 -9.16 10.93 22.33
N LYS A 169 -9.07 11.24 23.62
CA LYS A 169 -8.51 10.35 24.63
C LYS A 169 -9.46 9.19 24.91
N ILE A 170 -8.95 7.97 24.95
CA ILE A 170 -9.70 6.82 25.45
C ILE A 170 -9.86 6.96 26.97
N ILE A 171 -11.11 6.98 27.44
CA ILE A 171 -11.49 7.12 28.85
C ILE A 171 -12.03 5.82 29.47
N SER A 172 -12.48 4.88 28.62
CA SER A 172 -12.82 3.51 28.99
C SER A 172 -12.40 2.59 27.87
N GLU A 173 -11.51 1.68 28.17
CA GLU A 173 -10.85 0.82 27.20
C GLU A 173 -11.38 -0.63 27.25
N ASP A 174 -11.25 -1.35 26.13
CA ASP A 174 -11.40 -2.81 26.02
C ASP A 174 -12.74 -3.34 26.54
N ASN A 175 -13.82 -2.58 26.36
CA ASN A 175 -15.14 -3.08 26.76
C ASN A 175 -15.59 -4.16 25.77
N GLU A 176 -15.46 -5.42 26.17
CA GLU A 176 -15.80 -6.58 25.37
C GLU A 176 -17.30 -6.68 25.12
N VAL A 177 -17.66 -6.88 23.86
CA VAL A 177 -19.04 -7.11 23.41
C VAL A 177 -19.10 -8.34 22.50
N SER A 178 -20.29 -8.86 22.26
CA SER A 178 -20.46 -10.09 21.47
C SER A 178 -19.96 -10.00 20.01
N ASN A 179 -19.72 -8.82 19.52
CA ASN A 179 -19.33 -8.54 18.14
C ASN A 179 -18.19 -7.50 18.05
N GLY A 180 -17.28 -7.49 19.04
CA GLY A 180 -16.07 -6.67 19.01
C GLY A 180 -15.75 -5.98 20.32
N TYR A 181 -15.18 -4.78 20.23
CA TYR A 181 -14.78 -3.96 21.38
C TYR A 181 -15.31 -2.54 21.27
N VAL A 182 -15.69 -1.96 22.41
CA VAL A 182 -16.09 -0.56 22.52
C VAL A 182 -15.09 0.17 23.41
N HIS A 183 -14.53 1.26 22.90
CA HIS A 183 -13.67 2.18 23.62
C HIS A 183 -14.41 3.51 23.75
N ALA A 184 -14.67 3.96 24.99
CA ALA A 184 -15.27 5.28 25.18
C ALA A 184 -14.20 6.37 25.08
N ILE A 185 -14.54 7.47 24.41
CA ILE A 185 -13.61 8.60 24.16
C ILE A 185 -14.19 9.91 24.68
N ASP A 186 -13.32 10.85 25.07
CA ASP A 186 -13.66 12.15 25.66
C ASP A 186 -13.98 13.23 24.64
N ARG A 187 -13.79 12.96 23.34
CA ARG A 187 -14.08 13.89 22.23
C ARG A 187 -14.56 13.15 21.00
N VAL A 188 -15.42 13.79 20.24
CA VAL A 188 -15.81 13.32 18.90
C VAL A 188 -14.56 13.27 18.01
N ILE A 189 -14.41 12.19 17.25
CA ILE A 189 -13.32 12.05 16.29
C ILE A 189 -13.53 13.08 15.18
N ASP A 190 -12.69 14.10 15.20
CA ASP A 190 -12.67 15.15 14.21
C ASP A 190 -11.66 14.79 13.11
N MET A 191 -12.15 14.60 11.90
CA MET A 191 -11.33 14.34 10.71
C MET A 191 -11.56 15.45 9.70
N SER A 192 -10.50 15.93 9.09
CA SER A 192 -10.62 16.94 8.04
C SER A 192 -11.37 16.38 6.84
N ASN A 193 -12.40 17.07 6.37
CA ASN A 193 -13.03 16.86 5.07
C ASN A 193 -12.35 17.65 3.95
N SER A 194 -11.27 18.36 4.28
CA SER A 194 -10.48 19.11 3.31
C SER A 194 -9.74 18.18 2.38
N SER A 195 -9.64 18.57 1.13
CA SER A 195 -8.73 17.93 0.18
C SER A 195 -7.27 18.10 0.62
N LEU A 196 -6.36 17.35 0.04
CA LEU A 196 -4.94 17.46 0.36
C LEU A 196 -4.39 18.89 0.18
N PRO A 197 -4.66 19.61 -0.93
CA PRO A 197 -4.25 21.01 -1.09
C PRO A 197 -4.84 21.94 -0.03
N ASP A 198 -6.13 21.78 0.30
CA ASP A 198 -6.79 22.59 1.31
C ASP A 198 -6.15 22.39 2.68
N LEU A 199 -5.81 21.15 3.02
CA LEU A 199 -5.18 20.83 4.29
C LEU A 199 -3.76 21.44 4.39
N ILE A 200 -2.98 21.39 3.31
CA ILE A 200 -1.66 22.03 3.23
C ILE A 200 -1.81 23.55 3.38
N LYS A 201 -2.81 24.16 2.71
CA LYS A 201 -3.08 25.59 2.78
C LYS A 201 -3.49 26.06 4.18
N GLN A 202 -4.17 25.21 4.95
CA GLN A 202 -4.59 25.51 6.33
C GLN A 202 -3.43 25.47 7.33
N ALA A 203 -2.30 24.88 6.96
CA ALA A 203 -1.14 24.74 7.84
C ALA A 203 -0.36 26.07 7.94
N ASP A 204 -0.20 26.58 9.17
CA ASP A 204 0.43 27.89 9.42
C ASP A 204 1.91 27.98 9.02
N ASN A 205 2.58 26.87 8.85
CA ASN A 205 4.01 26.79 8.54
C ASN A 205 4.33 26.24 7.14
N LEU A 206 3.33 26.12 6.25
CA LEU A 206 3.46 25.60 4.89
C LEU A 206 2.99 26.60 3.83
N ARG A 207 2.96 27.89 4.14
CA ARG A 207 2.41 28.94 3.28
C ARG A 207 3.13 29.08 1.96
N ILE A 208 4.46 28.92 1.98
CA ILE A 208 5.29 28.98 0.76
C ILE A 208 4.93 27.81 -0.16
N PHE A 209 4.95 26.58 0.36
CA PHE A 209 4.63 25.40 -0.44
C PHE A 209 3.20 25.44 -0.98
N ALA A 210 2.22 25.81 -0.11
CA ALA A 210 0.82 25.94 -0.50
C ALA A 210 0.63 26.94 -1.65
N HIS A 211 1.30 28.08 -1.57
CA HIS A 211 1.24 29.09 -2.62
C HIS A 211 1.82 28.61 -3.95
N MET A 212 2.97 27.90 -3.92
CA MET A 212 3.58 27.33 -5.12
C MET A 212 2.75 26.19 -5.71
N LEU A 213 2.06 25.42 -4.85
CA LEU A 213 1.12 24.38 -5.28
C LEU A 213 -0.07 24.98 -6.06
N GLU A 214 -0.61 26.13 -5.58
CA GLU A 214 -1.66 26.88 -6.28
C GLU A 214 -1.14 27.47 -7.60
N LEU A 215 0.00 28.15 -7.56
CA LEU A 215 0.60 28.81 -8.71
C LEU A 215 0.87 27.85 -9.88
N THR A 216 1.25 26.63 -9.58
CA THR A 216 1.53 25.59 -10.58
C THR A 216 0.28 24.84 -11.07
N GLY A 217 -0.91 25.13 -10.53
CA GLY A 217 -2.17 24.45 -10.87
C GLY A 217 -2.32 23.03 -10.30
N TRP A 218 -1.34 22.57 -9.52
CA TRP A 218 -1.43 21.26 -8.89
C TRP A 218 -2.51 21.22 -7.80
N ALA A 219 -2.78 22.34 -7.12
CA ALA A 219 -3.86 22.41 -6.14
C ALA A 219 -5.21 21.97 -6.74
N ASP A 220 -5.54 22.43 -7.94
CA ASP A 220 -6.78 22.05 -8.63
C ASP A 220 -6.78 20.60 -9.11
N SER A 221 -5.60 20.04 -9.39
CA SER A 221 -5.46 18.66 -9.86
C SER A 221 -5.61 17.63 -8.75
N LEU A 222 -5.34 18.02 -7.50
CA LEU A 222 -5.31 17.11 -6.34
C LEU A 222 -6.60 17.14 -5.49
N VAL A 223 -7.74 17.55 -6.04
CA VAL A 223 -9.00 17.66 -5.29
C VAL A 223 -9.85 16.39 -5.32
N ASN A 224 -9.68 15.56 -6.33
CA ASN A 224 -10.49 14.37 -6.51
C ASN A 224 -10.16 13.30 -5.45
N TYR A 225 -11.17 12.57 -5.00
CA TYR A 225 -11.02 11.48 -4.02
C TYR A 225 -11.67 10.17 -4.46
N ILE A 226 -12.49 10.20 -5.51
CA ILE A 226 -13.21 9.03 -6.02
C ILE A 226 -13.40 9.16 -7.53
N ASP A 227 -13.34 8.05 -8.23
CA ASP A 227 -13.61 7.95 -9.67
C ASP A 227 -15.07 7.56 -9.90
N LEU A 228 -15.93 8.55 -10.00
CA LEU A 228 -17.36 8.35 -10.25
C LEU A 228 -17.65 7.70 -11.62
N VAL A 229 -16.72 7.84 -12.58
CA VAL A 229 -16.90 7.23 -13.92
C VAL A 229 -16.79 5.72 -13.80
N TYR A 230 -15.82 5.22 -13.02
CA TYR A 230 -15.67 3.80 -12.75
C TYR A 230 -16.93 3.19 -12.14
N GLU A 231 -17.50 3.83 -11.12
CA GLU A 231 -18.72 3.33 -10.47
C GLU A 231 -19.95 3.36 -11.38
N TYR A 232 -20.05 4.41 -12.20
CA TYR A 232 -21.17 4.55 -13.14
C TYR A 232 -21.09 3.54 -14.29
N ASP A 233 -19.90 3.30 -14.85
CA ASP A 233 -19.70 2.42 -15.99
C ASP A 233 -19.71 0.93 -15.57
N HIS A 234 -19.42 0.63 -14.32
CA HIS A 234 -19.23 -0.73 -13.81
C HIS A 234 -20.02 -1.03 -12.53
N PRO A 235 -21.34 -0.79 -12.48
CA PRO A 235 -22.14 -1.02 -11.27
C PRO A 235 -22.21 -2.50 -10.86
N GLU A 236 -21.83 -3.42 -11.77
CA GLU A 236 -21.83 -4.86 -11.53
C GLU A 236 -20.60 -5.34 -10.71
N TYR A 237 -19.52 -4.57 -10.63
CA TYR A 237 -18.26 -5.06 -10.06
C TYR A 237 -18.36 -5.39 -8.58
N GLY A 238 -19.12 -4.67 -7.79
CA GLY A 238 -19.36 -4.99 -6.38
C GLY A 238 -20.10 -6.33 -6.15
N SER A 239 -20.69 -6.92 -7.21
CA SER A 239 -21.46 -8.17 -7.14
C SER A 239 -20.87 -9.31 -7.96
N ILE A 240 -19.71 -9.10 -8.62
CA ILE A 240 -19.07 -10.18 -9.38
C ILE A 240 -18.52 -11.22 -8.41
N ASP A 241 -19.12 -12.41 -8.46
CA ASP A 241 -18.51 -13.62 -7.92
C ASP A 241 -17.53 -14.18 -8.97
N PRO A 242 -16.23 -14.04 -8.80
CA PRO A 242 -15.25 -14.50 -9.78
C PRO A 242 -15.14 -16.03 -9.83
N GLY A 243 -15.92 -16.74 -9.05
CA GLY A 243 -15.94 -18.20 -9.00
C GLY A 243 -14.81 -18.81 -8.17
N ASN A 244 -15.13 -19.91 -7.52
CA ASN A 244 -14.17 -20.67 -6.72
C ASN A 244 -13.07 -21.27 -7.61
N THR A 245 -11.83 -20.91 -7.34
CA THR A 245 -10.66 -21.56 -7.97
C THR A 245 -9.91 -22.39 -6.93
N SER A 246 -9.23 -23.43 -7.35
CA SER A 246 -8.59 -24.46 -6.55
C SER A 246 -7.49 -23.97 -5.56
N GLY A 247 -7.53 -22.74 -5.08
CA GLY A 247 -6.47 -22.18 -4.26
C GLY A 247 -6.92 -21.21 -3.16
N GLY A 248 -8.21 -20.97 -2.99
CA GLY A 248 -8.70 -20.07 -1.96
C GLY A 248 -10.03 -19.43 -2.34
N GLU A 249 -10.66 -18.78 -1.41
CA GLU A 249 -11.80 -17.92 -1.67
C GLU A 249 -11.35 -16.66 -2.41
N ILE A 250 -12.18 -16.18 -3.32
CA ILE A 250 -11.91 -14.97 -4.07
C ILE A 250 -12.87 -13.91 -3.59
N GLY A 251 -12.35 -12.88 -2.97
CA GLY A 251 -13.14 -11.73 -2.54
C GLY A 251 -13.75 -10.96 -3.72
N PRO A 252 -14.77 -10.18 -3.48
CA PRO A 252 -15.44 -9.38 -4.51
C PRO A 252 -14.47 -8.38 -5.14
N SER A 253 -14.78 -7.98 -6.38
CA SER A 253 -14.11 -6.84 -7.01
C SER A 253 -14.37 -5.57 -6.22
N PRO A 254 -13.44 -4.61 -6.19
CA PRO A 254 -13.67 -3.33 -5.55
C PRO A 254 -14.89 -2.62 -6.13
N GLU A 255 -15.86 -2.25 -5.29
CA GLU A 255 -17.06 -1.50 -5.69
C GLU A 255 -16.69 -0.05 -6.04
N HIS A 256 -15.78 0.53 -5.28
CA HIS A 256 -15.32 1.91 -5.44
C HIS A 256 -13.88 1.95 -5.98
N ARG A 257 -13.57 2.99 -6.72
CA ARG A 257 -12.20 3.32 -7.13
C ARG A 257 -11.83 4.68 -6.54
N TYR A 258 -11.22 4.64 -5.36
CA TYR A 258 -10.73 5.87 -4.73
C TYR A 258 -9.49 6.40 -5.43
N ILE A 259 -9.40 7.72 -5.47
CA ILE A 259 -8.23 8.47 -5.96
C ILE A 259 -7.54 9.08 -4.74
N GLY A 260 -6.23 8.96 -4.69
CA GLY A 260 -5.49 9.46 -3.55
C GLY A 260 -4.11 9.95 -3.88
N TYR A 261 -3.56 10.76 -2.97
CA TYR A 261 -2.28 11.42 -3.17
C TYR A 261 -1.45 11.41 -1.90
N THR A 262 -0.14 11.49 -2.06
CA THR A 262 0.80 11.74 -0.97
C THR A 262 1.71 12.89 -1.37
N ALA A 263 1.91 13.84 -0.46
CA ALA A 263 2.81 14.97 -0.67
C ALA A 263 3.92 14.98 0.40
N PHE A 264 5.14 15.21 -0.03
CA PHE A 264 6.26 15.52 0.85
C PHE A 264 6.52 17.02 0.76
N VAL A 265 6.47 17.72 1.89
CA VAL A 265 6.40 19.19 1.89
C VAL A 265 7.44 19.80 2.82
N GLU A 266 8.13 20.81 2.37
CA GLU A 266 9.02 21.61 3.20
C GLU A 266 8.23 22.65 3.98
N THR A 267 8.67 22.90 5.22
CA THR A 267 8.16 24.04 5.99
C THR A 267 8.75 25.35 5.51
N ASP A 268 8.06 26.46 5.80
CA ASP A 268 8.57 27.81 5.49
C ASP A 268 9.97 28.03 6.07
N SER A 269 10.26 27.44 7.25
CA SER A 269 11.58 27.52 7.88
C SER A 269 12.66 26.73 7.15
N VAL A 270 12.35 25.61 6.50
CA VAL A 270 13.30 24.85 5.68
C VAL A 270 13.69 25.66 4.44
N PHE A 271 12.72 26.29 3.79
CA PHE A 271 12.99 27.18 2.66
C PHE A 271 13.83 28.39 3.04
N GLU A 272 13.57 29.00 4.21
CA GLU A 272 14.42 30.10 4.71
C GLU A 272 15.86 29.64 4.95
N GLN A 273 16.01 28.54 5.68
CA GLN A 273 17.36 28.06 6.09
C GLN A 273 18.22 27.60 4.92
N GLN A 274 17.62 26.93 3.93
CA GLN A 274 18.41 26.31 2.87
C GLN A 274 18.43 27.11 1.57
N TRP A 275 17.35 27.85 1.27
CA TRP A 275 17.24 28.63 0.04
C TRP A 275 17.23 30.14 0.28
N ASN A 276 17.31 30.59 1.54
CA ASN A 276 17.19 31.99 1.93
C ASN A 276 15.92 32.66 1.37
N ILE A 277 14.82 31.92 1.32
CA ILE A 277 13.53 32.47 0.94
C ILE A 277 12.96 33.21 2.17
N PRO A 278 12.48 34.45 2.03
CA PRO A 278 11.95 35.20 3.16
C PRO A 278 10.73 34.53 3.77
N GLN A 279 10.59 34.63 5.10
CA GLN A 279 9.40 34.15 5.80
C GLN A 279 8.14 34.92 5.37
N PRO A 280 6.98 34.27 5.33
CA PRO A 280 5.71 34.95 5.09
C PRO A 280 5.42 36.03 6.14
N ILE A 281 5.17 37.27 5.70
CA ILE A 281 4.78 38.39 6.57
C ILE A 281 3.27 38.52 6.51
N LEU A 282 2.62 38.46 7.68
CA LEU A 282 1.16 38.46 7.78
C LEU A 282 0.62 39.85 8.12
N ASP A 283 -0.49 40.24 7.49
CA ASP A 283 -1.31 41.39 7.90
C ASP A 283 -2.21 41.02 9.10
N GLU A 284 -3.03 42.00 9.53
CA GLU A 284 -3.99 41.84 10.64
C GLU A 284 -5.05 40.76 10.36
N ASN A 285 -5.31 40.45 9.08
CA ASN A 285 -6.25 39.43 8.63
C ASN A 285 -5.59 38.07 8.34
N LYS A 286 -4.31 37.92 8.72
CA LYS A 286 -3.48 36.71 8.45
C LYS A 286 -3.18 36.44 6.97
N ASN A 287 -3.34 37.43 6.07
CA ASN A 287 -2.91 37.29 4.69
C ASN A 287 -1.40 37.56 4.56
N VAL A 288 -0.73 36.82 3.71
CA VAL A 288 0.69 37.06 3.41
C VAL A 288 0.82 38.30 2.52
N THR A 289 1.70 39.22 2.89
CA THR A 289 1.88 40.50 2.21
C THR A 289 3.10 40.58 1.30
N ASN A 290 4.02 39.58 1.38
CA ASN A 290 5.30 39.61 0.68
C ASN A 290 5.45 38.42 -0.32
N TYR A 291 4.35 37.92 -0.90
CA TYR A 291 4.43 36.83 -1.88
C TYR A 291 5.30 37.18 -3.10
N ASP A 292 5.28 38.40 -3.59
CA ASP A 292 6.10 38.81 -4.74
C ASP A 292 7.60 38.56 -4.50
N GLU A 293 8.09 38.84 -3.27
CA GLU A 293 9.48 38.61 -2.90
C GLU A 293 9.79 37.10 -2.74
N ILE A 294 8.87 36.35 -2.13
CA ILE A 294 8.94 34.89 -1.97
C ILE A 294 8.99 34.22 -3.34
N GLU A 295 8.05 34.57 -4.24
CA GLU A 295 7.99 34.02 -5.60
C GLU A 295 9.28 34.27 -6.38
N ALA A 296 9.76 35.53 -6.38
CA ALA A 296 10.96 35.90 -7.11
C ALA A 296 12.16 35.05 -6.69
N LYS A 297 12.33 34.84 -5.37
CA LYS A 297 13.43 34.05 -4.84
C LYS A 297 13.23 32.55 -5.08
N PHE A 298 12.01 32.04 -4.92
CA PHE A 298 11.69 30.64 -5.17
C PHE A 298 11.91 30.26 -6.64
N ILE A 299 11.47 31.11 -7.58
CA ILE A 299 11.67 30.92 -9.02
C ILE A 299 13.16 30.91 -9.36
N GLU A 300 13.94 31.84 -8.79
CA GLU A 300 15.41 31.86 -8.95
C GLU A 300 16.01 30.50 -8.56
N LYS A 301 15.66 29.98 -7.38
CA LYS A 301 16.18 28.70 -6.87
C LYS A 301 15.74 27.50 -7.69
N CYS A 302 14.49 27.46 -8.13
CA CYS A 302 14.02 26.42 -9.03
C CYS A 302 14.75 26.44 -10.38
N LYS A 303 15.01 27.64 -10.96
CA LYS A 303 15.80 27.76 -12.20
C LYS A 303 17.26 27.34 -12.03
N GLU A 304 17.84 27.54 -10.84
CA GLU A 304 19.17 26.99 -10.50
C GLU A 304 19.15 25.44 -10.43
N ALA A 305 18.09 24.87 -9.86
CA ALA A 305 17.93 23.42 -9.69
C ALA A 305 17.58 22.71 -11.01
N TYR A 306 16.79 23.33 -11.88
CA TYR A 306 16.30 22.79 -13.15
C TYR A 306 16.61 23.72 -14.34
N PRO A 307 17.89 23.90 -14.67
CA PRO A 307 18.31 24.87 -15.71
C PRO A 307 17.86 24.48 -17.13
N GLU A 308 17.43 23.25 -17.32
CA GLU A 308 16.88 22.75 -18.60
C GLU A 308 15.43 23.16 -18.82
N ALA A 309 14.68 23.56 -17.77
CA ALA A 309 13.32 24.04 -17.88
C ALA A 309 13.28 25.43 -18.49
N LYS A 310 12.41 25.65 -19.50
CA LYS A 310 12.45 26.87 -20.34
C LYS A 310 11.15 27.67 -20.31
N SER A 311 10.05 27.08 -19.84
CA SER A 311 8.76 27.76 -19.83
C SER A 311 8.66 28.72 -18.65
N ASP A 312 8.09 29.89 -18.88
CA ASP A 312 7.69 30.81 -17.82
C ASP A 312 6.22 30.58 -17.37
N ASP A 313 5.48 29.71 -18.05
CA ASP A 313 4.13 29.28 -17.65
C ASP A 313 4.24 28.26 -16.51
N PHE A 314 3.76 28.62 -15.34
CA PHE A 314 3.83 27.76 -14.14
C PHE A 314 3.04 26.45 -14.27
N THR A 315 2.04 26.40 -15.13
CA THR A 315 1.25 25.18 -15.38
C THR A 315 1.93 24.23 -16.36
N SER A 316 2.95 24.70 -17.07
CA SER A 316 3.73 23.89 -18.01
C SER A 316 4.66 22.93 -17.32
N THR A 317 4.69 21.68 -17.78
CA THR A 317 5.66 20.66 -17.31
C THR A 317 7.12 21.01 -17.64
N ASP A 318 7.37 22.00 -18.51
CA ASP A 318 8.69 22.55 -18.82
C ASP A 318 9.03 23.82 -17.99
N ASN A 319 8.28 24.08 -16.93
CA ASN A 319 8.55 25.14 -15.96
C ASN A 319 9.31 24.61 -14.76
N ALA A 320 10.32 25.33 -14.27
CA ALA A 320 11.17 24.88 -13.18
C ALA A 320 10.43 24.71 -11.85
N VAL A 321 9.47 25.61 -11.54
CA VAL A 321 8.65 25.52 -10.31
C VAL A 321 7.69 24.34 -10.41
N ASN A 322 7.08 24.12 -11.58
CA ASN A 322 6.20 22.96 -11.80
C ASN A 322 6.97 21.63 -11.62
N ARG A 323 8.19 21.53 -12.15
CA ARG A 323 9.04 20.36 -11.96
C ARG A 323 9.42 20.12 -10.51
N PHE A 324 9.66 21.22 -9.77
CA PHE A 324 9.92 21.15 -8.34
C PHE A 324 8.70 20.60 -7.60
N ILE A 325 7.55 21.25 -7.70
CA ILE A 325 6.34 20.86 -6.98
C ILE A 325 5.90 19.42 -7.37
N SER A 326 5.88 19.09 -8.67
CA SER A 326 5.44 17.77 -9.12
C SER A 326 6.33 16.63 -8.62
N TYR A 327 7.61 16.88 -8.34
CA TYR A 327 8.51 15.89 -7.75
C TYR A 327 8.14 15.54 -6.30
N HIS A 328 7.43 16.40 -5.59
CA HIS A 328 6.99 16.19 -4.20
C HIS A 328 5.70 15.38 -4.09
N LEU A 329 5.05 15.05 -5.21
CA LEU A 329 3.70 14.50 -5.26
C LEU A 329 3.72 13.06 -5.78
N LEU A 330 3.03 12.17 -5.08
CA LEU A 330 2.78 10.79 -5.51
C LEU A 330 1.30 10.60 -5.84
N PRO A 331 0.97 9.84 -6.91
CA PRO A 331 -0.41 9.59 -7.33
C PRO A 331 -1.10 8.47 -6.54
N GLU A 332 -0.77 8.33 -5.27
CA GLU A 332 -1.30 7.29 -4.40
C GLU A 332 -1.40 7.76 -2.95
N ARG A 333 -2.40 7.25 -2.23
CA ARG A 333 -2.63 7.55 -0.82
C ARG A 333 -1.87 6.55 0.04
N ILE A 334 -0.77 7.00 0.66
CA ILE A 334 0.11 6.13 1.43
C ILE A 334 0.10 6.54 2.89
N THR A 335 -0.25 5.62 3.77
CA THR A 335 -0.15 5.82 5.22
C THR A 335 1.29 5.73 5.68
N TRP A 336 1.60 6.34 6.84
CA TRP A 336 2.97 6.38 7.39
C TRP A 336 3.65 5.02 7.42
N ASN A 337 2.97 4.03 7.95
CA ASN A 337 3.48 2.67 8.10
C ASN A 337 3.56 1.87 6.79
N LYS A 338 3.12 2.43 5.68
CA LYS A 338 3.18 1.84 4.34
C LYS A 338 4.07 2.62 3.36
N LEU A 339 4.78 3.66 3.84
CA LEU A 339 5.71 4.42 3.00
C LEU A 339 6.89 3.58 2.51
N VAL A 340 7.33 2.60 3.30
CA VAL A 340 8.35 1.63 2.93
C VAL A 340 7.84 0.25 3.33
N VAL A 341 7.46 -0.56 2.36
CA VAL A 341 6.87 -1.89 2.57
C VAL A 341 7.70 -3.02 1.99
N HIS A 342 8.62 -2.74 1.07
CA HIS A 342 9.53 -3.76 0.56
C HIS A 342 10.53 -4.15 1.64
N HIS A 343 10.77 -5.45 1.77
CA HIS A 343 11.96 -5.87 2.47
C HIS A 343 13.14 -5.94 1.51
N ASN A 344 14.31 -5.74 2.06
CA ASN A 344 15.55 -5.94 1.34
C ASN A 344 15.80 -7.44 1.12
N GLU A 345 16.90 -7.73 0.48
CA GLU A 345 17.29 -9.10 0.13
C GLU A 345 17.65 -10.00 1.32
N LEU A 346 17.81 -9.43 2.50
CA LEU A 346 18.04 -10.17 3.74
C LEU A 346 16.76 -10.42 4.55
N GLY A 347 15.60 -10.02 4.00
CA GLY A 347 14.30 -10.36 4.55
C GLY A 347 13.86 -9.52 5.74
N TYR A 348 13.75 -8.25 5.55
CA TYR A 348 13.03 -7.38 6.46
C TYR A 348 11.52 -7.54 6.27
N ALA A 349 10.79 -7.75 7.35
CA ALA A 349 9.34 -7.66 7.36
C ALA A 349 8.92 -6.36 8.04
N TYR A 350 8.23 -5.49 7.34
CA TYR A 350 7.86 -4.15 7.81
C TYR A 350 7.01 -4.15 9.08
N ASN A 351 6.23 -5.20 9.31
CA ASN A 351 5.43 -5.38 10.52
C ASN A 351 6.23 -5.87 11.74
N ASN A 352 7.52 -6.12 11.60
CA ASN A 352 8.37 -6.55 12.69
C ASN A 352 9.73 -5.83 12.67
N PRO A 353 9.80 -4.57 13.08
CA PRO A 353 11.01 -3.75 13.02
C PRO A 353 12.16 -4.29 13.87
N SER A 354 11.88 -5.21 14.82
CA SER A 354 12.93 -5.80 15.67
C SER A 354 13.90 -6.71 14.92
N VAL A 355 13.54 -7.19 13.73
CA VAL A 355 14.39 -8.04 12.88
C VAL A 355 15.04 -7.28 11.75
N LEU A 356 14.74 -6.00 11.59
CA LEU A 356 15.37 -5.15 10.60
C LEU A 356 16.88 -5.05 10.87
N SER A 357 17.68 -5.61 10.01
CA SER A 357 19.14 -5.60 10.11
C SER A 357 19.80 -4.58 9.19
N ILE A 358 19.14 -4.22 8.09
CA ILE A 358 19.61 -3.29 7.07
C ILE A 358 18.47 -2.39 6.62
N ASN A 359 18.80 -1.35 5.84
CA ASN A 359 17.80 -0.49 5.27
C ASN A 359 16.90 -1.22 4.26
N CYS A 360 15.62 -0.89 4.28
CA CYS A 360 14.65 -1.27 3.29
C CYS A 360 14.34 -0.06 2.41
N TRP A 361 13.85 -0.29 1.21
CA TRP A 361 13.53 0.81 0.30
C TRP A 361 12.37 0.51 -0.61
N GLU A 362 11.77 1.59 -1.11
CA GLU A 362 10.69 1.61 -2.09
C GLU A 362 11.00 2.66 -3.15
N TYR A 363 10.54 2.43 -4.38
CA TYR A 363 10.64 3.37 -5.48
C TYR A 363 9.25 3.80 -5.91
N TYR A 364 8.99 5.11 -5.88
CA TYR A 364 7.73 5.70 -6.29
C TYR A 364 7.91 6.55 -7.54
N GLU A 365 6.99 6.41 -8.51
CA GLU A 365 6.93 7.34 -9.64
C GLU A 365 6.22 8.62 -9.17
N THR A 366 6.89 9.76 -9.28
CA THR A 366 6.32 11.05 -8.90
C THR A 366 5.39 11.58 -10.00
N MET A 367 4.54 12.55 -9.63
CA MET A 367 3.64 13.20 -10.58
C MET A 367 4.41 14.16 -11.51
N GLY A 368 3.80 14.52 -12.63
CA GLY A 368 4.37 15.48 -13.58
C GLY A 368 5.30 14.88 -14.62
N LEU A 369 5.95 15.77 -15.38
CA LEU A 369 6.91 15.43 -16.44
C LEU A 369 8.17 16.29 -16.31
N PRO A 370 9.34 15.76 -16.69
CA PRO A 370 9.61 14.37 -17.07
C PRO A 370 9.33 13.41 -15.91
N ARG A 371 8.95 12.17 -16.23
CA ARG A 371 8.68 11.11 -15.24
C ARG A 371 9.94 10.84 -14.41
N ARG A 372 9.79 10.76 -13.10
CA ARG A 372 10.91 10.62 -12.16
C ARG A 372 10.58 9.60 -11.07
N LEU A 373 11.62 8.98 -10.54
CA LEU A 373 11.50 8.11 -9.38
C LEU A 373 11.97 8.83 -8.12
N MET A 374 11.31 8.55 -7.02
CA MET A 374 11.70 8.91 -5.66
C MET A 374 11.98 7.63 -4.89
N LYS A 375 13.16 7.54 -4.26
CA LYS A 375 13.52 6.40 -3.40
C LYS A 375 13.23 6.76 -1.95
N LEU A 376 12.40 5.98 -1.28
CA LEU A 376 12.20 6.05 0.16
C LEU A 376 12.98 4.92 0.82
N THR A 377 13.65 5.22 1.93
CA THR A 377 14.49 4.24 2.64
C THR A 377 14.19 4.29 4.13
N GLU A 378 13.96 3.13 4.74
CA GLU A 378 13.86 2.96 6.18
C GLU A 378 14.91 1.96 6.64
N GLY A 379 15.55 2.20 7.77
CA GLY A 379 16.58 1.33 8.29
C GLY A 379 16.67 1.34 9.80
N LYS A 380 17.11 0.22 10.37
CA LYS A 380 17.33 0.08 11.83
C LYS A 380 18.38 1.05 12.37
N SER A 381 19.43 1.31 11.59
CA SER A 381 20.50 2.23 11.96
C SER A 381 20.17 3.70 11.70
N THR A 382 19.04 3.96 11.05
CA THR A 382 18.53 5.31 10.80
C THR A 382 17.44 5.62 11.81
N ASP A 383 17.18 6.88 12.01
CA ASP A 383 16.11 7.35 12.89
C ASP A 383 14.88 7.74 12.06
N GLY A 384 14.41 6.82 11.22
CA GLY A 384 13.19 6.95 10.45
C GLY A 384 13.33 6.76 8.94
N ILE A 385 12.40 7.35 8.20
CA ILE A 385 12.31 7.26 6.74
C ILE A 385 13.03 8.45 6.11
N HIS A 386 13.80 8.19 5.04
CA HIS A 386 14.54 9.19 4.30
C HIS A 386 14.24 9.09 2.80
N ILE A 387 14.17 10.24 2.15
CA ILE A 387 14.01 10.36 0.70
C ILE A 387 15.37 10.52 0.05
N ASN A 388 15.63 9.75 -1.01
CA ASN A 388 16.85 9.80 -1.79
C ASN A 388 18.15 9.59 -0.97
N ARG A 389 18.06 8.73 0.05
CA ARG A 389 19.24 8.29 0.81
C ARG A 389 20.11 7.38 -0.06
N TYR A 390 21.40 7.59 0.00
CA TYR A 390 22.39 6.70 -0.59
C TYR A 390 23.40 6.24 0.45
N SER A 391 23.52 4.93 0.57
CA SER A 391 24.45 4.27 1.49
C SER A 391 25.29 3.25 0.73
N THR A 392 26.50 3.03 1.21
CA THR A 392 27.31 1.89 0.76
C THR A 392 27.26 0.81 1.83
N TYR A 393 27.13 -0.42 1.39
CA TYR A 393 27.02 -1.59 2.26
C TYR A 393 28.19 -2.52 2.09
N ASP A 394 28.46 -3.30 3.13
CA ASP A 394 29.25 -4.51 2.99
C ASP A 394 28.46 -5.52 2.17
N ASN A 395 28.87 -5.75 0.95
CA ASN A 395 28.28 -6.71 0.02
C ASN A 395 29.19 -7.90 -0.20
N GLU A 396 29.93 -8.30 0.85
CA GLU A 396 30.61 -9.58 0.82
C GLU A 396 29.61 -10.73 0.81
N PHE A 397 29.95 -11.70 0.05
CA PHE A 397 29.18 -12.91 -0.11
C PHE A 397 29.03 -13.63 1.25
N PHE A 398 27.81 -13.86 1.73
CA PHE A 398 27.50 -14.41 3.04
C PHE A 398 27.90 -13.54 4.26
N GLY A 399 28.32 -12.31 4.04
CA GLY A 399 28.63 -11.35 5.12
C GLY A 399 27.37 -10.77 5.78
N THR A 400 27.59 -9.99 6.81
CA THR A 400 26.57 -9.11 7.35
C THR A 400 26.38 -7.93 6.42
N TYR A 401 25.12 -7.58 6.14
CA TYR A 401 24.80 -6.44 5.29
C TYR A 401 24.78 -5.19 6.18
N GLU A 402 25.95 -4.65 6.45
CA GLU A 402 26.11 -3.48 7.30
C GLU A 402 26.32 -2.22 6.47
N GLU A 403 25.65 -1.15 6.88
CA GLU A 403 25.84 0.16 6.30
C GLU A 403 27.24 0.68 6.65
N LEU A 404 28.11 0.83 5.65
CA LEU A 404 29.49 1.26 5.84
C LEU A 404 29.65 2.77 5.89
N THR A 405 29.04 3.47 4.93
CA THR A 405 29.05 4.93 4.85
C THR A 405 27.73 5.43 4.26
N VAL A 406 27.42 6.68 4.57
CA VAL A 406 26.23 7.38 4.07
C VAL A 406 26.65 8.66 3.36
N PRO A 407 27.09 8.58 2.08
CA PRO A 407 27.50 9.75 1.33
C PRO A 407 26.38 10.79 1.13
N ARG A 408 25.12 10.31 1.05
CA ARG A 408 23.93 11.17 0.97
C ARG A 408 22.92 10.70 2.01
N PRO A 409 22.70 11.44 3.09
CA PRO A 409 21.71 11.10 4.12
C PRO A 409 20.29 11.04 3.58
N GLY A 410 19.97 11.92 2.62
CA GLY A 410 18.62 12.12 2.11
C GLY A 410 17.76 12.94 3.07
N ALA A 411 16.66 13.48 2.57
CA ALA A 411 15.72 14.25 3.35
C ALA A 411 14.95 13.34 4.31
N LYS A 412 14.97 13.66 5.59
CA LYS A 412 14.21 12.91 6.60
C LYS A 412 12.74 13.29 6.55
N VAL A 413 11.89 12.26 6.58
CA VAL A 413 10.45 12.42 6.56
C VAL A 413 9.90 12.42 7.99
N TYR A 414 8.96 13.30 8.26
CA TYR A 414 8.33 13.43 9.57
C TYR A 414 6.81 13.27 9.46
N GLN A 415 6.28 12.47 10.35
CA GLN A 415 4.85 12.44 10.61
C GLN A 415 4.54 13.49 11.68
N LEU A 416 3.82 14.55 11.33
CA LEU A 416 3.48 15.61 12.28
C LEU A 416 2.47 15.11 13.32
N ASN A 417 2.82 15.29 14.59
CA ASN A 417 1.95 15.16 15.78
C ASN A 417 0.92 14.02 15.68
N GLY A 418 1.40 12.80 15.34
CA GLY A 418 0.55 11.63 15.26
C GLY A 418 -0.42 11.59 14.06
N GLY A 419 -0.19 12.37 13.01
CA GLY A 419 -0.78 12.13 11.69
C GLY A 419 -2.14 12.73 11.37
N ASN A 420 -2.88 13.31 12.32
CA ASN A 420 -4.21 13.85 12.00
C ASN A 420 -4.19 15.14 11.21
N ALA A 421 -3.25 16.01 11.55
CA ALA A 421 -3.11 17.26 10.81
C ALA A 421 -2.74 17.03 9.34
N THR A 422 -2.30 15.81 9.01
CA THR A 422 -1.78 15.46 7.68
C THR A 422 -2.69 14.50 6.90
N ASN A 423 -3.79 14.02 7.49
CA ASN A 423 -4.74 13.09 6.88
C ASN A 423 -5.90 13.85 6.23
N ALA A 424 -5.78 14.15 4.95
CA ALA A 424 -6.83 14.77 4.15
C ALA A 424 -7.89 13.75 3.69
N LEU A 425 -8.99 14.23 3.12
CA LEU A 425 -10.02 13.38 2.52
C LEU A 425 -9.43 12.38 1.51
N ASN A 426 -8.51 12.86 0.69
CA ASN A 426 -7.93 12.11 -0.43
C ASN A 426 -6.42 11.91 -0.33
N GLY A 427 -5.81 12.03 0.83
CA GLY A 427 -4.37 11.82 0.91
C GLY A 427 -3.71 12.19 2.23
N PHE A 428 -2.40 12.13 2.19
CA PHE A 428 -1.54 12.49 3.30
C PHE A 428 -0.48 13.48 2.85
N TYR A 429 -0.04 14.37 3.74
CA TYR A 429 1.23 15.03 3.56
C TYR A 429 2.17 14.74 4.73
N TYR A 430 3.45 14.72 4.43
CA TYR A 430 4.54 14.53 5.37
C TYR A 430 5.53 15.66 5.21
N THR A 431 6.06 16.19 6.33
CA THR A 431 7.08 17.22 6.23
C THR A 431 8.46 16.61 6.07
N VAL A 432 9.37 17.38 5.45
CA VAL A 432 10.77 17.01 5.25
C VAL A 432 11.68 18.10 5.80
N ASP A 433 12.92 17.73 6.19
CA ASP A 433 13.91 18.63 6.78
C ASP A 433 14.91 19.21 5.77
N GLU A 434 14.85 18.75 4.52
CA GLU A 434 15.68 19.24 3.43
C GLU A 434 14.83 19.57 2.21
N VAL A 435 15.29 20.56 1.41
CA VAL A 435 14.64 20.89 0.15
C VAL A 435 14.86 19.76 -0.86
N LEU A 436 13.78 19.14 -1.31
CA LEU A 436 13.80 18.01 -2.22
C LEU A 436 14.06 18.45 -3.66
N ILE A 437 15.23 18.13 -4.18
CA ILE A 437 15.61 18.41 -5.57
C ILE A 437 15.94 17.10 -6.29
N TYR A 438 15.42 16.94 -7.51
CA TYR A 438 15.90 15.90 -8.41
C TYR A 438 17.16 16.38 -9.11
N ASP A 439 18.26 16.44 -8.36
CA ASP A 439 19.57 16.82 -8.86
C ASP A 439 20.23 15.65 -9.62
N LYS A 440 21.39 15.91 -10.24
CA LYS A 440 22.12 14.89 -11.01
C LYS A 440 22.58 13.68 -10.19
N ASP A 441 22.71 13.83 -8.87
CA ASP A 441 23.15 12.74 -8.01
C ASP A 441 22.02 11.75 -7.71
N VAL A 442 20.75 12.18 -7.82
CA VAL A 442 19.61 11.25 -7.69
C VAL A 442 19.64 10.20 -8.79
N PRO A 443 19.57 10.51 -10.09
CA PRO A 443 19.67 9.50 -11.13
C PRO A 443 21.03 8.83 -11.23
N GLY A 444 22.12 9.58 -11.01
CA GLY A 444 23.49 9.11 -11.25
C GLY A 444 24.11 8.28 -10.11
N THR A 445 23.57 8.40 -8.91
CA THR A 445 24.10 7.73 -7.71
C THR A 445 23.00 6.98 -6.96
N VAL A 446 21.95 7.67 -6.50
CA VAL A 446 20.90 7.08 -5.66
C VAL A 446 20.13 5.99 -6.42
N LEU A 447 19.77 6.25 -7.67
CA LEU A 447 19.00 5.35 -8.53
C LEU A 447 19.88 4.57 -9.52
N ASN A 448 21.21 4.72 -9.45
CA ASN A 448 22.14 3.92 -10.26
C ASN A 448 22.41 2.56 -9.59
N GLU A 449 21.36 1.83 -9.39
CA GLU A 449 21.37 0.52 -8.74
C GLU A 449 20.39 -0.44 -9.43
N ARG A 450 20.28 -1.68 -8.98
CA ARG A 450 19.25 -2.58 -9.43
C ARG A 450 17.90 -2.10 -8.88
N LEU A 451 17.05 -1.57 -9.77
CA LEU A 451 15.70 -1.15 -9.42
C LEU A 451 14.79 -2.36 -9.49
N ARG A 452 14.30 -2.81 -8.35
CA ARG A 452 13.36 -3.93 -8.23
C ARG A 452 11.99 -3.39 -7.86
N PHE A 453 10.98 -3.85 -8.57
CA PHE A 453 9.59 -3.45 -8.38
C PHE A 453 8.74 -4.69 -8.19
N ASP A 454 8.08 -4.80 -7.06
CA ASP A 454 6.91 -5.65 -6.91
C ASP A 454 5.85 -5.22 -7.92
N PHE A 455 5.13 -6.17 -8.53
CA PHE A 455 4.09 -5.81 -9.49
C PHE A 455 2.94 -5.03 -8.86
N ALA A 456 2.68 -5.21 -7.57
CA ALA A 456 1.70 -4.41 -6.84
C ALA A 456 2.18 -2.97 -6.60
N SER A 457 3.50 -2.74 -6.52
CA SER A 457 4.06 -1.41 -6.27
C SER A 457 3.88 -0.42 -7.42
N ILE A 458 3.68 -0.91 -8.64
CA ILE A 458 3.40 -0.05 -9.79
C ILE A 458 1.89 0.16 -10.04
N CYS A 459 1.05 -0.23 -9.09
CA CYS A 459 -0.40 -0.08 -9.12
C CYS A 459 -0.86 0.86 -8.00
N PRO A 460 -0.85 2.18 -8.21
CA PRO A 460 -1.23 3.17 -7.18
C PRO A 460 -2.60 2.91 -6.57
N GLU A 461 -3.51 2.37 -7.37
CA GLU A 461 -4.87 2.07 -6.95
C GLU A 461 -4.93 0.99 -5.85
N LEU A 462 -4.02 0.01 -5.88
CA LEU A 462 -3.99 -1.04 -4.83
C LEU A 462 -3.64 -0.46 -3.47
N MET A 463 -2.70 0.49 -3.41
CA MET A 463 -2.34 1.19 -2.18
C MET A 463 -3.45 2.13 -1.73
N THR A 464 -3.95 2.96 -2.66
CA THR A 464 -4.98 3.97 -2.39
C THR A 464 -6.28 3.37 -1.87
N ASN A 465 -6.67 2.20 -2.40
CA ASN A 465 -7.91 1.51 -2.04
C ASN A 465 -7.72 0.50 -0.89
N GLY A 466 -6.57 0.54 -0.20
CA GLY A 466 -6.33 -0.29 0.98
C GLY A 466 -6.20 -1.79 0.69
N LEU A 467 -5.94 -2.16 -0.55
CA LEU A 467 -5.82 -3.57 -0.96
C LEU A 467 -4.39 -4.11 -0.74
N ARG A 468 -3.39 -3.23 -0.79
CA ARG A 468 -1.99 -3.64 -0.70
C ARG A 468 -1.55 -3.83 0.75
N GLN A 469 -0.78 -4.89 1.00
CA GLN A 469 -0.20 -5.20 2.32
C GLN A 469 -1.25 -5.33 3.42
N VAL A 470 -2.36 -5.95 3.09
CA VAL A 470 -3.38 -6.34 4.05
C VAL A 470 -3.16 -7.82 4.36
N GLU A 471 -3.12 -8.19 5.64
CA GLU A 471 -3.14 -9.59 6.07
C GLU A 471 -4.55 -10.15 5.85
N ASP A 472 -4.79 -10.59 4.62
CA ASP A 472 -6.08 -11.12 4.16
C ASP A 472 -5.82 -12.41 3.40
N ASN A 473 -6.62 -13.42 3.64
CA ASN A 473 -6.55 -14.69 2.93
C ASN A 473 -7.30 -14.66 1.60
N ASP A 474 -8.08 -13.61 1.35
CA ASP A 474 -8.91 -13.51 0.18
C ASP A 474 -8.17 -12.91 -1.00
N TRP A 475 -8.10 -13.67 -2.07
CA TRP A 475 -7.63 -13.16 -3.35
C TRP A 475 -8.66 -12.19 -3.91
N ARG A 476 -8.21 -11.11 -4.51
CA ARG A 476 -9.09 -10.10 -5.08
C ARG A 476 -9.06 -10.13 -6.60
N PHE A 477 -10.21 -10.26 -7.21
CA PHE A 477 -10.34 -10.05 -8.66
C PHE A 477 -10.34 -8.55 -8.95
N ILE A 478 -9.43 -8.12 -9.80
CA ILE A 478 -9.33 -6.71 -10.22
C ILE A 478 -9.82 -6.62 -11.66
N PRO A 479 -10.88 -5.84 -11.93
CA PRO A 479 -11.44 -5.74 -13.26
C PRO A 479 -10.61 -4.83 -14.17
N SER A 480 -10.76 -5.04 -15.48
CA SER A 480 -10.15 -4.15 -16.49
C SER A 480 -10.63 -2.71 -16.28
N GLY A 481 -9.72 -1.74 -16.34
CA GLY A 481 -10.04 -0.33 -16.14
C GLY A 481 -9.87 0.15 -14.68
N PHE A 482 -9.74 -0.74 -13.70
CA PHE A 482 -9.46 -0.33 -12.32
C PHE A 482 -8.03 0.21 -12.16
N LEU A 483 -7.05 -0.42 -12.82
CA LEU A 483 -5.65 -0.03 -12.74
C LEU A 483 -5.26 0.92 -13.86
N SER A 484 -4.60 2.02 -13.55
CA SER A 484 -4.12 3.00 -14.53
C SER A 484 -2.82 2.58 -15.24
N THR A 485 -2.14 1.58 -14.71
CA THR A 485 -0.85 1.11 -15.22
C THR A 485 -0.92 -0.23 -15.94
N PHE A 486 -2.07 -0.91 -15.91
CA PHE A 486 -2.32 -2.20 -16.55
C PHE A 486 -3.53 -2.15 -17.48
N TRP A 487 -3.39 -2.75 -18.64
CA TRP A 487 -4.47 -2.93 -19.64
C TRP A 487 -4.52 -4.40 -20.04
N TYR A 488 -5.69 -4.99 -20.02
CA TYR A 488 -5.87 -6.41 -20.33
C TYR A 488 -7.24 -6.68 -20.97
N THR A 489 -7.29 -7.79 -21.69
CA THR A 489 -8.53 -8.23 -22.37
C THR A 489 -9.50 -8.86 -21.38
N ASP A 490 -10.77 -8.93 -21.76
CA ASP A 490 -11.84 -9.53 -20.92
C ASP A 490 -11.61 -11.02 -20.62
N ASP A 491 -10.86 -11.72 -21.50
CA ASP A 491 -10.46 -13.12 -21.27
C ASP A 491 -9.35 -13.26 -20.20
N THR A 492 -8.72 -12.15 -19.82
CA THR A 492 -7.66 -12.09 -18.83
C THR A 492 -8.25 -11.90 -17.45
N LYS A 493 -8.15 -12.89 -16.60
CA LYS A 493 -8.51 -12.74 -15.18
C LYS A 493 -7.30 -12.30 -14.38
N TRP A 494 -7.29 -11.05 -13.99
CA TRP A 494 -6.24 -10.45 -13.17
C TRP A 494 -6.65 -10.53 -11.70
N ARG A 495 -5.87 -11.23 -10.88
CA ARG A 495 -6.13 -11.40 -9.45
C ARG A 495 -4.97 -10.90 -8.64
N TYR A 496 -5.25 -10.05 -7.68
CA TYR A 496 -4.33 -9.67 -6.64
C TYR A 496 -4.35 -10.73 -5.54
N VAL A 497 -3.15 -11.17 -5.15
CA VAL A 497 -2.93 -12.09 -4.06
C VAL A 497 -2.28 -11.28 -2.95
N PRO A 498 -3.04 -10.90 -1.90
CA PRO A 498 -2.50 -10.09 -0.82
C PRO A 498 -1.45 -10.86 -0.03
N TYR A 499 -0.72 -10.14 0.79
CA TYR A 499 0.30 -10.70 1.67
C TYR A 499 -0.27 -11.88 2.47
N HIS A 500 0.35 -13.04 2.26
CA HIS A 500 -0.02 -14.27 2.95
C HIS A 500 1.20 -14.82 3.67
N THR A 501 1.14 -14.88 4.98
CA THR A 501 2.28 -15.21 5.83
C THR A 501 2.83 -16.62 5.64
N ASP A 502 2.05 -17.53 5.06
CA ASP A 502 2.41 -18.95 5.02
C ASP A 502 2.97 -19.44 3.69
N THR A 503 2.68 -18.80 2.56
CA THR A 503 2.94 -19.37 1.23
C THR A 503 3.64 -18.43 0.26
N GLN A 504 3.64 -17.13 0.51
CA GLN A 504 4.19 -16.12 -0.39
C GLN A 504 5.54 -15.65 0.15
N PHE A 505 6.62 -16.16 -0.40
CA PHE A 505 7.97 -15.97 0.15
C PHE A 505 8.81 -14.95 -0.62
N ASN A 506 8.23 -14.32 -1.62
CA ASN A 506 8.95 -13.41 -2.49
C ASN A 506 8.61 -11.99 -2.10
N MET A 507 9.44 -11.08 -2.49
CA MET A 507 9.26 -9.64 -2.37
C MET A 507 8.00 -9.18 -1.63
N GLN A 508 7.87 -9.38 -0.33
CA GLN A 508 6.76 -8.97 0.53
C GLN A 508 5.58 -9.93 0.63
N GLY A 509 5.52 -10.95 -0.22
CA GLY A 509 4.39 -11.85 -0.29
C GLY A 509 3.20 -11.39 -1.13
N ASP A 510 3.20 -10.17 -1.67
CA ASP A 510 2.20 -9.75 -2.65
C ASP A 510 2.50 -10.39 -4.00
N GLU A 511 1.48 -10.91 -4.67
CA GLU A 511 1.63 -11.50 -6.00
C GLU A 511 0.44 -11.15 -6.90
N ILE A 512 0.67 -11.20 -8.20
CA ILE A 512 -0.40 -11.06 -9.19
C ILE A 512 -0.55 -12.39 -9.92
N ASN A 513 -1.72 -12.97 -9.81
CA ASN A 513 -2.05 -14.22 -10.49
C ASN A 513 -2.95 -13.94 -11.69
N ILE A 514 -2.48 -14.27 -12.88
CA ILE A 514 -3.17 -14.03 -14.12
C ILE A 514 -3.62 -15.37 -14.70
N ILE A 515 -4.91 -15.49 -15.01
CA ILE A 515 -5.51 -16.74 -15.50
C ILE A 515 -6.21 -16.51 -16.83
N GLY A 516 -6.28 -17.58 -17.61
CA GLY A 516 -7.00 -17.65 -18.88
C GLY A 516 -6.08 -17.53 -20.08
N GLN A 517 -6.64 -17.19 -21.22
CA GLN A 517 -5.89 -16.81 -22.42
C GLN A 517 -5.48 -15.35 -22.33
N TYR A 518 -4.63 -15.06 -21.36
CA TYR A 518 -4.32 -13.70 -21.01
C TYR A 518 -3.53 -12.96 -22.10
N ASP A 519 -3.85 -11.70 -22.20
CA ASP A 519 -3.18 -10.69 -23.01
C ASP A 519 -3.22 -9.39 -22.22
N LEU A 520 -2.10 -9.02 -21.64
CA LEU A 520 -2.00 -7.85 -20.78
C LEU A 520 -0.79 -7.00 -21.14
N THR A 521 -0.95 -5.71 -20.98
CA THR A 521 0.12 -4.71 -21.14
C THR A 521 0.25 -3.93 -19.84
N PHE A 522 1.46 -3.65 -19.42
CA PHE A 522 1.72 -2.76 -18.28
C PHE A 522 2.78 -1.72 -18.60
N LYS A 523 2.64 -0.57 -17.94
CA LYS A 523 3.56 0.56 -18.04
C LYS A 523 4.75 0.33 -17.13
N LEU A 524 5.98 0.40 -17.68
CA LEU A 524 7.18 0.37 -16.85
C LEU A 524 7.40 1.72 -16.13
N PRO A 525 7.95 1.68 -14.91
CA PRO A 525 8.52 2.87 -14.28
C PRO A 525 9.59 3.52 -15.18
N PRO A 526 9.84 4.83 -15.02
CA PRO A 526 10.87 5.49 -15.83
C PRO A 526 12.27 4.99 -15.47
N VAL A 527 13.16 4.90 -16.46
CA VAL A 527 14.59 4.77 -16.18
C VAL A 527 15.14 6.12 -15.70
N PRO A 528 16.01 6.15 -14.69
CA PRO A 528 16.53 7.40 -14.14
C PRO A 528 17.36 8.23 -15.11
N TYR A 529 18.01 7.58 -16.09
CA TYR A 529 18.87 8.20 -17.09
C TYR A 529 18.97 7.34 -18.36
N ASP A 530 19.35 7.97 -19.46
CA ASP A 530 19.61 7.30 -20.74
C ASP A 530 20.76 6.32 -20.61
N GLY A 531 20.54 5.08 -21.00
CA GLY A 531 21.57 4.07 -20.84
C GLY A 531 21.15 2.68 -21.32
N THR A 532 22.08 1.76 -21.23
CA THR A 532 21.78 0.35 -21.48
C THR A 532 21.25 -0.29 -20.19
N TRP A 533 20.04 -0.79 -20.29
CA TRP A 533 19.31 -1.43 -19.18
C TRP A 533 19.01 -2.88 -19.50
N GLU A 534 18.94 -3.71 -18.48
CA GLU A 534 18.49 -5.09 -18.56
C GLU A 534 17.15 -5.22 -17.82
N LEU A 535 16.17 -5.83 -18.48
CA LEU A 535 14.87 -6.12 -17.90
C LEU A 535 14.83 -7.59 -17.49
N ARG A 536 14.36 -7.85 -16.28
CA ARG A 536 14.25 -9.20 -15.72
C ARG A 536 12.88 -9.38 -15.10
N LEU A 537 12.41 -10.61 -15.10
CA LEU A 537 11.16 -11.02 -14.46
C LEU A 537 11.45 -12.12 -13.46
N CYS A 538 10.95 -12.00 -12.27
CA CYS A 538 10.85 -13.10 -11.31
C CYS A 538 9.42 -13.66 -11.34
N ALA A 539 9.34 -14.94 -11.55
CA ALA A 539 8.10 -15.68 -11.46
C ALA A 539 8.41 -17.09 -10.96
N PRO A 540 7.50 -17.71 -10.19
CA PRO A 540 7.67 -19.09 -9.81
C PRO A 540 7.60 -20.01 -11.03
N GLU A 541 8.42 -21.06 -11.01
CA GLU A 541 8.43 -22.08 -12.05
C GLU A 541 7.64 -23.28 -11.58
N ILE A 542 6.40 -23.39 -12.01
CA ILE A 542 5.49 -24.47 -11.65
C ILE A 542 4.91 -25.08 -12.92
N GLU A 543 4.68 -26.39 -12.91
CA GLU A 543 4.14 -27.11 -14.08
C GLU A 543 2.75 -26.65 -14.55
N HIS A 544 2.03 -25.90 -13.71
CA HIS A 544 0.74 -25.31 -14.08
C HIS A 544 0.88 -24.01 -14.87
N PHE A 545 2.06 -23.40 -14.86
CA PHE A 545 2.29 -22.16 -15.60
C PHE A 545 2.48 -22.49 -17.07
N GLY A 546 2.00 -21.59 -17.89
CA GLY A 546 2.01 -21.79 -19.33
C GLY A 546 3.25 -21.21 -19.99
N MET A 547 3.08 -20.92 -21.26
CA MET A 547 4.03 -20.20 -22.08
C MET A 547 3.45 -18.86 -22.47
N PHE A 548 4.27 -17.83 -22.50
CA PHE A 548 3.86 -16.54 -23.01
C PHE A 548 4.94 -15.85 -23.83
N GLN A 549 4.50 -15.05 -24.80
CA GLN A 549 5.37 -14.15 -25.55
C GLN A 549 5.42 -12.80 -24.84
N VAL A 550 6.62 -12.26 -24.70
CA VAL A 550 6.86 -10.92 -24.19
C VAL A 550 7.08 -9.95 -25.35
N TYR A 551 6.54 -8.74 -25.21
CA TYR A 551 6.72 -7.65 -26.15
C TYR A 551 7.19 -6.42 -25.37
N LEU A 552 8.00 -5.58 -25.99
CA LEU A 552 8.49 -4.32 -25.42
C LEU A 552 8.36 -3.22 -26.47
N GLY A 553 7.98 -2.03 -26.05
CA GLY A 553 7.90 -0.87 -26.95
C GLY A 553 7.53 0.42 -26.22
N THR A 554 7.59 1.53 -26.92
CA THR A 554 7.13 2.85 -26.46
C THR A 554 5.71 3.17 -26.94
N ASP A 555 5.16 2.37 -27.84
CA ASP A 555 3.75 2.37 -28.22
C ASP A 555 3.05 1.24 -27.45
N ARG A 556 2.10 1.59 -26.60
CA ARG A 556 1.35 0.64 -25.76
C ARG A 556 0.60 -0.40 -26.62
N ASP A 557 0.06 0.03 -27.73
CA ASP A 557 -0.85 -0.80 -28.53
C ASP A 557 -0.08 -1.65 -29.56
N ASN A 558 1.16 -1.27 -29.92
CA ASN A 558 1.98 -1.95 -30.91
C ASN A 558 3.41 -2.26 -30.44
N PRO A 559 3.61 -2.89 -29.26
CA PRO A 559 4.95 -3.25 -28.82
C PRO A 559 5.53 -4.39 -29.68
N THR A 560 6.86 -4.44 -29.78
CA THR A 560 7.57 -5.44 -30.58
C THR A 560 7.90 -6.69 -29.74
N ALA A 561 7.71 -7.88 -30.32
CA ALA A 561 8.08 -9.12 -29.66
C ALA A 561 9.59 -9.17 -29.35
N ILE A 562 9.94 -9.53 -28.14
CA ILE A 562 11.32 -9.72 -27.68
C ILE A 562 11.57 -11.17 -27.32
N GLY A 563 12.71 -11.71 -27.79
CA GLY A 563 13.08 -13.10 -27.54
C GLY A 563 12.08 -14.12 -28.10
N LEU A 564 12.24 -15.34 -27.63
CA LEU A 564 11.30 -16.45 -27.90
C LEU A 564 10.27 -16.53 -26.77
N PRO A 565 9.11 -17.17 -27.00
CA PRO A 565 8.14 -17.43 -25.94
C PRO A 565 8.81 -18.09 -24.73
N LEU A 566 8.51 -17.59 -23.54
CA LEU A 566 9.02 -18.11 -22.29
C LEU A 566 8.14 -19.26 -21.80
N ASP A 567 8.77 -20.36 -21.41
CA ASP A 567 8.09 -21.53 -20.85
C ASP A 567 8.35 -21.59 -19.33
N PHE A 568 7.36 -21.18 -18.55
CA PHE A 568 7.42 -21.20 -17.08
C PHE A 568 7.12 -22.55 -16.44
N ARG A 569 6.93 -23.59 -17.26
CA ARG A 569 6.80 -24.98 -16.78
C ARG A 569 8.17 -25.65 -16.61
N LEU A 570 9.23 -25.02 -17.12
CA LEU A 570 10.59 -25.54 -17.03
C LEU A 570 11.11 -25.40 -15.61
N ARG A 571 11.38 -26.51 -14.96
CA ARG A 571 11.99 -26.53 -13.63
C ARG A 571 13.50 -26.33 -13.72
N SER A 572 14.12 -25.92 -12.62
CA SER A 572 15.57 -25.73 -12.50
C SER A 572 16.39 -26.97 -12.91
N SER A 573 15.83 -28.18 -12.79
CA SER A 573 16.44 -29.41 -13.26
C SER A 573 16.53 -29.52 -14.78
N ASN A 574 15.80 -28.65 -15.52
CA ASN A 574 15.88 -28.68 -16.99
C ASN A 574 17.21 -28.06 -17.46
N PRO A 575 17.96 -28.77 -18.34
CA PRO A 575 19.24 -28.24 -18.84
C PRO A 575 19.16 -26.88 -19.52
N ALA A 576 18.01 -26.49 -20.06
CA ALA A 576 17.81 -25.18 -20.67
C ALA A 576 17.93 -24.02 -19.66
N ILE A 577 17.74 -24.25 -18.37
CA ILE A 577 17.90 -23.29 -17.29
C ILE A 577 19.38 -23.10 -16.93
N GLY A 578 20.18 -24.17 -17.04
CA GLY A 578 21.60 -24.13 -16.67
C GLY A 578 21.85 -24.01 -15.17
N TRP A 579 20.87 -24.35 -14.32
CA TRP A 579 21.03 -24.28 -12.88
C TRP A 579 22.03 -25.35 -12.35
N VAL A 580 22.92 -24.89 -11.49
CA VAL A 580 23.90 -25.76 -10.79
C VAL A 580 23.87 -25.40 -9.31
N LYS A 581 23.87 -26.37 -8.43
CA LYS A 581 23.92 -26.18 -6.99
C LYS A 581 25.20 -25.46 -6.58
N ASP A 582 25.06 -24.50 -5.64
CA ASP A 582 26.22 -23.84 -5.06
C ASP A 582 27.12 -24.84 -4.31
N PRO A 583 28.44 -24.66 -4.33
CA PRO A 583 29.36 -25.55 -3.65
C PRO A 583 29.17 -25.48 -2.14
N ALA A 584 29.29 -26.62 -1.46
CA ALA A 584 29.08 -26.71 -0.02
C ALA A 584 30.13 -25.95 0.81
N ASP A 585 31.28 -25.66 0.23
CA ASP A 585 32.37 -24.89 0.84
C ASP A 585 32.19 -23.37 0.70
N ASN A 586 31.09 -22.92 0.07
CA ASN A 586 30.80 -21.53 -0.21
C ASN A 586 31.93 -20.79 -0.94
N ASP A 587 32.66 -21.47 -1.83
CA ASP A 587 33.73 -20.86 -2.63
C ASP A 587 33.12 -19.81 -3.59
N LEU A 588 33.37 -18.54 -3.29
CA LEU A 588 32.85 -17.40 -4.03
C LEU A 588 33.24 -17.39 -5.51
N THR A 589 34.43 -17.89 -5.83
CA THR A 589 34.92 -17.94 -7.22
C THR A 589 34.06 -18.92 -8.01
N LYS A 590 33.85 -20.12 -7.47
CA LYS A 590 33.02 -21.14 -8.12
C LYS A 590 31.55 -20.67 -8.22
N ILE A 591 31.02 -20.02 -7.19
CA ILE A 591 29.66 -19.49 -7.21
C ILE A 591 29.49 -18.45 -8.33
N ARG A 592 30.43 -17.52 -8.47
CA ARG A 592 30.42 -16.53 -9.55
C ARG A 592 30.51 -17.17 -10.96
N GLU A 593 31.28 -18.25 -11.10
CA GLU A 593 31.36 -19.00 -12.36
C GLU A 593 30.02 -19.69 -12.67
N ILE A 594 29.38 -20.29 -11.67
CA ILE A 594 28.07 -20.90 -11.81
C ILE A 594 27.02 -19.84 -12.21
N ASP A 595 27.02 -18.68 -11.57
CA ASP A 595 26.08 -17.59 -11.88
C ASP A 595 26.31 -17.05 -13.30
N LYS A 596 27.56 -16.86 -13.71
CA LYS A 596 27.90 -16.48 -15.10
C LYS A 596 27.43 -17.50 -16.12
N SER A 597 27.61 -18.79 -15.83
CA SER A 597 27.12 -19.87 -16.70
C SER A 597 25.61 -19.85 -16.84
N MET A 598 24.91 -19.72 -15.73
CA MET A 598 23.45 -19.65 -15.73
C MET A 598 22.91 -18.41 -16.48
N ARG A 599 23.59 -17.25 -16.37
CA ARG A 599 23.27 -16.07 -17.15
C ARG A 599 23.36 -16.29 -18.67
N GLN A 600 24.23 -17.15 -19.15
CA GLN A 600 24.32 -17.50 -20.59
C GLN A 600 23.06 -18.23 -21.08
N HIS A 601 22.32 -18.88 -20.18
CA HIS A 601 21.02 -19.47 -20.45
C HIS A 601 19.86 -18.46 -20.32
N GLY A 602 20.15 -17.21 -19.95
CA GLY A 602 19.18 -16.15 -19.74
C GLY A 602 18.44 -16.24 -18.41
N TYR A 603 19.02 -16.94 -17.43
CA TYR A 603 18.45 -17.05 -16.09
C TYR A 603 19.44 -16.62 -15.02
N MET A 604 18.92 -16.26 -13.87
CA MET A 604 19.69 -15.94 -12.67
C MET A 604 19.04 -16.60 -11.47
N LYS A 605 19.87 -17.05 -10.52
CA LYS A 605 19.37 -17.47 -9.22
C LYS A 605 18.81 -16.26 -8.47
N ASN A 606 17.85 -16.51 -7.61
CA ASN A 606 17.43 -15.50 -6.67
C ASN A 606 18.46 -15.35 -5.53
N ASN A 607 18.37 -14.26 -4.80
CA ASN A 607 19.27 -14.01 -3.68
C ASN A 607 18.94 -14.94 -2.50
N LYS A 608 19.91 -15.12 -1.61
CA LYS A 608 19.64 -15.71 -0.32
C LYS A 608 18.70 -14.79 0.45
N HIS A 609 17.65 -15.34 1.01
CA HIS A 609 16.60 -14.59 1.66
C HIS A 609 16.28 -15.19 3.03
N ASN A 610 16.11 -14.34 4.04
CA ASN A 610 15.57 -14.73 5.33
C ASN A 610 14.19 -14.09 5.45
N GLY A 611 13.14 -14.88 5.34
CA GLY A 611 11.77 -14.42 5.56
C GLY A 611 11.31 -14.63 6.99
N LEU A 612 10.30 -13.90 7.41
CA LEU A 612 9.55 -14.14 8.62
C LEU A 612 8.30 -14.94 8.28
N PRO A 613 8.13 -16.14 8.79
CA PRO A 613 6.84 -16.80 8.72
C PRO A 613 5.85 -16.15 9.70
N ALA A 614 4.57 -16.32 9.45
CA ALA A 614 3.44 -15.85 10.24
C ALA A 614 3.56 -16.02 11.76
N ASN A 615 4.33 -16.99 12.20
CA ASN A 615 4.47 -17.38 13.60
C ASN A 615 5.68 -16.74 14.31
N GLY A 616 6.25 -15.67 13.76
CA GLY A 616 7.34 -14.91 14.39
C GLY A 616 8.70 -15.61 14.44
N GLY A 617 8.86 -16.73 13.70
CA GLY A 617 10.16 -17.39 13.54
C GLY A 617 10.87 -16.91 12.27
N VAL A 618 12.18 -16.67 12.35
CA VAL A 618 12.99 -16.44 11.16
C VAL A 618 13.18 -17.75 10.41
N VAL A 619 12.65 -17.86 9.20
CA VAL A 619 12.93 -18.99 8.31
C VAL A 619 13.90 -18.54 7.24
N SER A 620 15.05 -19.18 7.22
CA SER A 620 16.02 -19.00 6.14
C SER A 620 15.55 -19.83 4.94
N PHE A 621 15.06 -19.15 3.91
CA PHE A 621 14.80 -19.79 2.62
C PHE A 621 16.06 -19.67 1.77
N PRO A 622 16.71 -20.79 1.44
CA PRO A 622 17.81 -20.75 0.50
C PRO A 622 17.24 -20.55 -0.92
N MET A 623 16.85 -19.33 -1.25
CA MET A 623 16.29 -18.96 -2.57
C MET A 623 17.25 -19.28 -3.72
N ARG A 624 18.51 -19.49 -3.43
CA ARG A 624 19.48 -20.00 -4.40
C ARG A 624 19.44 -21.51 -4.59
N SER A 625 18.80 -22.26 -3.70
CA SER A 625 18.65 -23.70 -3.84
C SER A 625 17.41 -24.04 -4.65
N ALA A 626 17.56 -24.95 -5.58
CA ALA A 626 16.49 -25.44 -6.42
C ALA A 626 15.81 -26.69 -5.85
N GLU A 627 15.91 -26.92 -4.56
CA GLU A 627 15.33 -28.10 -3.91
C GLU A 627 13.90 -27.76 -3.46
N GLY A 628 12.90 -28.25 -4.18
CA GLY A 628 11.48 -28.12 -3.86
C GLY A 628 10.63 -27.56 -5.00
N ASP A 629 9.32 -27.50 -4.75
CA ASP A 629 8.33 -27.07 -5.75
C ASP A 629 8.20 -25.53 -5.88
N TYR A 630 8.96 -24.75 -5.11
CA TYR A 630 8.84 -23.29 -5.00
C TYR A 630 10.13 -22.58 -5.42
N ILE A 631 10.67 -22.94 -6.58
CA ILE A 631 11.88 -22.31 -7.08
C ILE A 631 11.50 -21.02 -7.76
N ARG A 632 12.17 -19.95 -7.36
CA ARG A 632 12.03 -18.63 -7.95
C ARG A 632 13.31 -18.29 -8.69
N LEU A 633 13.22 -18.17 -10.00
CA LEU A 633 14.34 -17.78 -10.84
C LEU A 633 14.05 -16.44 -11.48
N ARG A 634 15.09 -15.62 -11.64
CA ARG A 634 15.01 -14.40 -12.42
C ARG A 634 15.29 -14.71 -13.88
N LYS A 635 14.34 -14.39 -14.75
CA LYS A 635 14.51 -14.52 -16.20
C LYS A 635 14.91 -13.20 -16.81
N ILE A 636 16.03 -13.17 -17.53
CA ILE A 636 16.45 -12.02 -18.32
C ILE A 636 15.55 -11.98 -19.57
N LEU A 637 14.76 -10.94 -19.67
CA LEU A 637 13.83 -10.73 -20.78
C LEU A 637 14.49 -10.04 -21.96
N TRP A 638 15.29 -8.98 -21.66
CA TRP A 638 15.84 -8.12 -22.68
C TRP A 638 16.98 -7.26 -22.11
N SER A 639 17.89 -6.81 -22.97
CA SER A 639 18.89 -5.80 -22.66
C SER A 639 19.10 -4.88 -23.86
N GLY A 640 19.09 -3.57 -23.63
CA GLY A 640 19.25 -2.58 -24.69
C GLY A 640 19.17 -1.14 -24.18
N LEU A 641 19.16 -0.20 -25.11
CA LEU A 641 19.08 1.23 -24.80
C LEU A 641 17.65 1.59 -24.35
N MET A 642 17.56 2.27 -23.21
CA MET A 642 16.36 2.97 -22.74
C MET A 642 16.67 4.44 -22.50
N GLU A 643 15.69 5.29 -22.78
CA GLU A 643 15.78 6.75 -22.67
C GLU A 643 14.84 7.22 -21.57
N ALA A 644 15.30 8.10 -20.69
CA ALA A 644 14.59 8.54 -19.51
C ALA A 644 13.32 9.36 -19.80
N ASP A 645 13.26 10.00 -20.98
CA ASP A 645 12.12 10.78 -21.42
C ASP A 645 11.01 9.95 -22.10
N LYS A 646 11.24 8.63 -22.28
CA LYS A 646 10.29 7.73 -22.93
C LYS A 646 9.54 6.85 -21.96
N THR A 647 8.29 6.63 -22.26
CA THR A 647 7.48 5.63 -21.57
C THR A 647 7.58 4.30 -22.28
N TYR A 648 7.92 3.25 -21.53
CA TYR A 648 8.01 1.90 -22.05
C TYR A 648 6.86 1.04 -21.53
N TYR A 649 6.43 0.11 -22.38
CA TYR A 649 5.35 -0.83 -22.08
C TYR A 649 5.85 -2.26 -22.33
N ILE A 650 5.49 -3.15 -21.41
CA ILE A 650 5.64 -4.59 -21.60
C ILE A 650 4.26 -5.18 -21.81
N ARG A 651 4.14 -6.01 -22.87
CA ARG A 651 2.96 -6.85 -23.09
C ARG A 651 3.34 -8.31 -22.89
N ILE A 652 2.53 -9.02 -22.15
CA ILE A 652 2.64 -10.46 -21.92
C ILE A 652 1.40 -11.13 -22.49
N LYS A 653 1.61 -12.04 -23.44
CA LYS A 653 0.52 -12.74 -24.13
C LYS A 653 0.70 -14.25 -24.05
N SER A 654 -0.32 -14.93 -23.55
CA SER A 654 -0.34 -16.41 -23.57
C SER A 654 -0.26 -16.94 -24.99
N VAL A 655 0.59 -17.94 -25.21
CA VAL A 655 0.71 -18.63 -26.51
C VAL A 655 0.04 -20.01 -26.52
N LEU A 656 -0.43 -20.46 -25.36
CA LEU A 656 -1.13 -21.74 -25.22
C LEU A 656 -2.65 -21.47 -25.14
N ASN A 657 -3.40 -22.21 -25.95
CA ASN A 657 -4.85 -22.19 -25.89
C ASN A 657 -5.35 -23.10 -24.76
N ASN A 658 -5.14 -22.66 -23.52
CA ASN A 658 -5.55 -23.40 -22.34
C ASN A 658 -6.11 -22.44 -21.28
N THR A 659 -7.40 -22.58 -20.99
CA THR A 659 -8.11 -21.73 -20.01
C THR A 659 -7.65 -21.94 -18.56
N ARG A 660 -6.87 -23.00 -18.30
CA ARG A 660 -6.25 -23.27 -16.99
C ARG A 660 -4.82 -22.73 -16.88
N THR A 661 -4.28 -22.16 -17.95
CA THR A 661 -2.97 -21.55 -17.92
C THR A 661 -3.00 -20.35 -17.01
N CYS A 662 -2.08 -20.28 -16.08
CA CYS A 662 -1.87 -19.10 -15.25
C CYS A 662 -0.42 -18.62 -15.38
N CYS A 663 -0.21 -17.38 -15.01
CA CYS A 663 1.11 -16.80 -14.81
C CYS A 663 1.06 -16.08 -13.46
N MET A 664 2.02 -16.36 -12.60
CA MET A 664 2.16 -15.62 -11.36
C MET A 664 3.32 -14.64 -11.51
N LEU A 665 3.06 -13.38 -11.30
CA LEU A 665 4.02 -12.30 -11.38
C LEU A 665 4.33 -11.84 -9.96
N ASP A 666 5.60 -11.96 -9.58
CA ASP A 666 6.09 -11.56 -8.26
C ASP A 666 6.74 -10.17 -8.36
N TYR A 667 7.92 -10.09 -8.98
CA TYR A 667 8.58 -8.82 -9.20
C TYR A 667 9.32 -8.77 -10.54
N PHE A 668 9.67 -7.58 -10.96
CA PHE A 668 10.57 -7.36 -12.09
C PHE A 668 11.71 -6.43 -11.70
N GLU A 669 12.78 -6.48 -12.48
CA GLU A 669 13.96 -5.65 -12.25
C GLU A 669 14.33 -4.86 -13.51
N MET A 670 14.74 -3.63 -13.28
CA MET A 670 15.38 -2.77 -14.27
C MET A 670 16.81 -2.49 -13.77
N VAL A 671 17.80 -2.98 -14.50
CA VAL A 671 19.19 -2.97 -14.02
C VAL A 671 20.09 -2.28 -15.02
N PRO A 672 20.79 -1.20 -14.62
CA PRO A 672 21.69 -0.50 -15.52
C PRO A 672 22.98 -1.30 -15.78
N LYS A 673 23.57 -1.08 -16.94
CA LYS A 673 24.81 -1.77 -17.35
C LYS A 673 25.95 -1.56 -16.36
N SER A 674 26.04 -0.39 -15.74
CA SER A 674 27.02 -0.08 -14.68
C SER A 674 26.95 -1.03 -13.50
N VAL A 675 25.78 -1.62 -13.24
CA VAL A 675 25.54 -2.60 -12.17
C VAL A 675 25.71 -4.02 -12.68
N TYR A 676 24.93 -4.47 -13.68
CA TYR A 676 24.98 -5.88 -14.09
C TYR A 676 26.27 -6.31 -14.79
N ALA A 677 27.04 -5.38 -15.33
CA ALA A 677 28.36 -5.60 -15.91
C ALA A 677 29.49 -4.97 -15.09
N GLY A 678 29.19 -4.51 -13.87
CA GLY A 678 30.14 -3.90 -12.95
C GLY A 678 31.19 -4.91 -12.44
N GLU A 679 32.26 -4.38 -11.84
CA GLU A 679 33.33 -5.19 -11.25
C GLU A 679 32.87 -5.91 -9.97
N LYS A 680 31.99 -5.28 -9.20
CA LYS A 680 31.37 -5.88 -8.02
C LYS A 680 30.19 -6.74 -8.45
N GLY A 681 29.95 -7.84 -7.72
CA GLY A 681 28.69 -8.59 -7.86
C GLY A 681 27.50 -7.67 -7.58
N GLU A 682 26.45 -7.81 -8.37
CA GLU A 682 25.25 -6.96 -8.17
C GLU A 682 24.40 -7.43 -6.98
N ASP A 683 24.52 -8.67 -6.62
CA ASP A 683 23.75 -9.26 -5.52
C ASP A 683 24.61 -9.31 -4.26
N PRO A 684 24.18 -8.69 -3.16
CA PRO A 684 24.73 -8.97 -1.84
C PRO A 684 24.28 -10.37 -1.40
N TRP A 685 25.12 -11.06 -0.74
CA TRP A 685 24.87 -12.46 -0.36
C TRP A 685 24.87 -12.70 1.14
#